data_ac1a4570d408a4a91d401be387100245
#
_entry.id   ac1a4570d408a4a91d401be387100245
#
_cell.length_a   1.000
_cell.length_b   1.000
_cell.length_c   1.000
_cell.angle_alpha   90.00
_cell.angle_beta   90.00
_cell.angle_gamma   90.00
#
_symmetry.space_group_name_H-M   'P 1'
#
loop_
_entity.id
_entity.type
_entity.pdbx_description
1 polymer ?
#
loop_
_entity_poly.entity_id
_entity_poly.type
_entity_poly.pdbx_seq_one_letter_code
_entity_poly.pdbx_strand_id
1 'polypeptide(L)'
;MKKTKIEPMVNLNINPCKMCMPMGAVTAFYGIEKCMSILHGSQGCSTYIRRHMATHYNEPVDIASSSLTEQGTVYGGEQNLIKGLNNLIELYHPKLIGVATTCLAETIGEDVLRIVNKFYEEHPEYKDIMIIPVNSPGYGGTQFEGYYRALHSILAHIPMTGEKNNKINVITSAISPKDTRFLKKAFALFDIEIILLPDLSDNLDGGFKDTYSRLPKGGTSIESIREMAGAKLTIELTNLEIDSAPGKYLEETYGVPYKRLNIPTGLRDTDAFYNLLSNISKKPIPSEIIEERGRYVDAMVDGHKYNGAGRAVIFGEPDFVCSTVRLCVENGIMPLVCATGSVNKQMKQTLHEEIKKVADRYFIERYEILDDVDFKVIEDMAVTLHANLLIGNSDGRRMEDKLHIPLVRRGFPIHDRVGGQRLRMLGYEGSLLFLDDISNAVVKRKETGFREEIYNKYYNESKTIEDRTKSHPCFNGCASGCARMHLPVAPRCNIQCNYCVRKFDCPNESRPGVTTKVLMPEEALEKYKLVKEKMPNLTVVGIAGPGDALANFDETKRTLELIQEYDKDVTFCLSTNGLMLPKYANELCDLGVTHVTVTINAVDVKIGAQIYKYINYGDTHFEGESAAAILLANQLSGLRLLLARGIICKINIVTLKGVNDHHIPDIVKKVNELGCYITNIMPFIQVEGSAFEHLPGTSNKEINKIRSNCSGIMRQMYHCKQCRADAIGTLDEDKSIEFEGCKGCVTKKEKDISYRFAIASKSGMLVDQHFGHTSEFYIYEYKDGRAAYQEKRTISKYCTGMEECGDKEDKINRILSTIDDCNGVIALRIGDSPRQRLIKRGINVFATYDRIEAAVESAALKIMD
;
A
#
# COMPACT_ATOMS: atom_id res chain seq x y z
N MET A 1 9.41 -32.88 -2.37
CA MET A 1 8.83 -31.99 -3.38
C MET A 1 9.16 -30.55 -2.99
N LYS A 2 10.01 -29.87 -3.73
CA LYS A 2 10.32 -28.46 -3.49
C LYS A 2 9.09 -27.63 -3.85
N LYS A 3 8.50 -26.93 -2.88
CA LYS A 3 7.46 -25.94 -3.14
C LYS A 3 8.08 -24.82 -3.99
N THR A 4 7.73 -24.75 -5.25
CA THR A 4 7.98 -23.59 -6.09
C THR A 4 7.27 -22.40 -5.46
N LYS A 5 8.02 -21.45 -4.91
CA LYS A 5 7.47 -20.14 -4.57
C LYS A 5 6.95 -19.52 -5.88
N ILE A 6 5.65 -19.33 -5.98
CA ILE A 6 5.08 -18.50 -7.03
C ILE A 6 5.45 -17.08 -6.65
N GLU A 7 6.37 -16.47 -7.41
CA GLU A 7 6.66 -15.05 -7.26
C GLU A 7 5.39 -14.25 -7.57
N PRO A 8 5.04 -13.26 -6.76
CA PRO A 8 3.85 -12.45 -7.02
C PRO A 8 4.01 -11.75 -8.36
N MET A 9 3.00 -11.81 -9.21
CA MET A 9 2.96 -11.06 -10.47
C MET A 9 3.15 -9.57 -10.17
N VAL A 10 4.12 -8.95 -10.83
CA VAL A 10 4.37 -7.51 -10.72
C VAL A 10 3.12 -6.74 -11.15
N ASN A 11 2.58 -5.93 -10.26
CA ASN A 11 1.45 -5.07 -10.58
C ASN A 11 1.95 -3.80 -11.26
N LEU A 12 1.79 -3.71 -12.57
CA LEU A 12 2.27 -2.58 -13.39
C LEU A 12 1.64 -1.22 -13.04
N ASN A 13 0.59 -1.20 -12.23
CA ASN A 13 -0.06 0.03 -11.77
C ASN A 13 0.52 0.57 -10.45
N ILE A 14 1.53 -0.07 -9.89
CA ILE A 14 2.17 0.30 -8.64
C ILE A 14 3.62 0.67 -8.92
N ASN A 15 4.08 1.79 -8.35
CA ASN A 15 5.45 2.22 -8.50
C ASN A 15 6.41 1.26 -7.79
N PRO A 16 7.47 0.78 -8.45
CA PRO A 16 8.54 0.05 -7.79
C PRO A 16 9.32 0.99 -6.86
N CYS A 17 9.91 0.46 -5.79
CA CYS A 17 10.78 1.22 -4.89
C CYS A 17 12.19 1.40 -5.49
N LYS A 18 12.26 1.79 -6.77
CA LYS A 18 13.52 1.97 -7.50
C LYS A 18 13.41 2.99 -8.62
N MET A 19 14.53 3.64 -8.89
CA MET A 19 14.76 4.37 -10.14
C MET A 19 15.51 3.49 -11.13
N CYS A 20 15.34 3.74 -12.43
CA CYS A 20 15.94 2.87 -13.43
C CYS A 20 17.47 3.06 -13.54
N MET A 21 18.16 2.03 -13.97
CA MET A 21 19.62 1.95 -14.03
C MET A 21 20.27 3.07 -14.87
N PRO A 22 19.76 3.45 -16.06
CA PRO A 22 20.33 4.56 -16.84
C PRO A 22 20.33 5.89 -16.11
N MET A 23 19.40 6.11 -15.16
CA MET A 23 19.37 7.33 -14.34
C MET A 23 20.60 7.45 -13.44
N GLY A 24 21.04 6.33 -12.87
CA GLY A 24 22.29 6.28 -12.10
C GLY A 24 23.50 6.61 -12.94
N ALA A 25 23.60 6.03 -14.13
CA ALA A 25 24.68 6.31 -15.07
C ALA A 25 24.72 7.80 -15.45
N VAL A 26 23.58 8.39 -15.80
CA VAL A 26 23.47 9.81 -16.10
C VAL A 26 23.89 10.69 -14.91
N THR A 27 23.48 10.32 -13.68
CA THR A 27 23.86 11.06 -12.47
C THR A 27 25.37 11.04 -12.26
N ALA A 28 26.05 9.91 -12.48
CA ALA A 28 27.51 9.82 -12.40
C ALA A 28 28.19 10.70 -13.44
N PHE A 29 27.73 10.68 -14.69
CA PHE A 29 28.27 11.51 -15.77
C PHE A 29 28.09 13.01 -15.51
N TYR A 30 26.99 13.42 -14.87
CA TYR A 30 26.80 14.83 -14.46
C TYR A 30 27.84 15.33 -13.47
N GLY A 31 28.51 14.46 -12.76
CA GLY A 31 29.63 14.81 -11.88
C GLY A 31 30.97 14.96 -12.59
N ILE A 32 31.05 14.88 -13.92
CA ILE A 32 32.25 15.07 -14.71
C ILE A 32 32.23 16.43 -15.43
N GLU A 33 33.37 17.11 -15.45
CA GLU A 33 33.51 18.44 -16.07
C GLU A 33 33.20 18.37 -17.58
N LYS A 34 32.32 19.26 -18.05
CA LYS A 34 31.92 19.38 -19.47
C LYS A 34 31.50 18.04 -20.10
N CYS A 35 30.87 17.19 -19.31
CA CYS A 35 30.29 15.95 -19.77
C CYS A 35 28.86 16.17 -20.29
N MET A 36 28.51 15.49 -21.38
CA MET A 36 27.16 15.37 -21.89
C MET A 36 26.72 13.91 -21.92
N SER A 37 25.50 13.65 -21.51
CA SER A 37 24.95 12.28 -21.50
C SER A 37 24.00 12.05 -22.68
N ILE A 38 24.15 10.91 -23.36
CA ILE A 38 23.19 10.43 -24.35
C ILE A 38 22.68 9.05 -23.95
N LEU A 39 21.35 8.91 -23.99
CA LEU A 39 20.72 7.59 -23.82
C LEU A 39 20.57 6.92 -25.18
N HIS A 40 21.21 5.77 -25.32
CA HIS A 40 21.01 4.95 -26.51
C HIS A 40 19.76 4.10 -26.32
N GLY A 41 18.66 4.56 -26.93
CA GLY A 41 17.34 3.98 -26.78
C GLY A 41 16.20 4.91 -27.17
N SER A 42 15.02 4.66 -26.63
CA SER A 42 13.83 5.47 -26.94
C SER A 42 13.89 6.86 -26.31
N GLN A 43 13.26 7.83 -26.96
CA GLN A 43 13.15 9.21 -26.46
C GLN A 43 12.43 9.31 -25.10
N GLY A 44 11.51 8.40 -24.84
CA GLY A 44 10.77 8.36 -23.56
C GLY A 44 11.67 8.19 -22.35
N CYS A 45 12.76 7.40 -22.45
CA CYS A 45 13.72 7.19 -21.36
C CYS A 45 14.43 8.49 -20.97
N SER A 46 14.88 9.27 -21.96
CA SER A 46 15.53 10.57 -21.70
C SER A 46 14.57 11.57 -21.09
N THR A 47 13.34 11.63 -21.57
CA THR A 47 12.30 12.51 -21.02
C THR A 47 11.98 12.16 -19.57
N TYR A 48 11.86 10.87 -19.25
CA TYR A 48 11.61 10.39 -17.91
C TYR A 48 12.74 10.79 -16.94
N ILE A 49 13.98 10.48 -17.30
CA ILE A 49 15.16 10.77 -16.46
C ILE A 49 15.34 12.27 -16.27
N ARG A 50 15.24 13.03 -17.36
CA ARG A 50 15.30 14.51 -17.33
C ARG A 50 14.28 15.10 -16.37
N ARG A 51 13.03 14.64 -16.44
CA ARG A 51 11.95 15.11 -15.57
C ARG A 51 12.29 14.91 -14.09
N HIS A 52 12.72 13.69 -13.70
CA HIS A 52 13.02 13.40 -12.30
C HIS A 52 14.24 14.18 -11.78
N MET A 53 15.29 14.28 -12.57
CA MET A 53 16.48 15.06 -12.19
C MET A 53 16.17 16.57 -12.12
N ALA A 54 15.52 17.14 -13.12
CA ALA A 54 15.20 18.56 -13.15
C ALA A 54 14.27 18.97 -12.00
N THR A 55 13.29 18.14 -11.65
CA THR A 55 12.37 18.43 -10.52
C THR A 55 13.02 18.27 -9.16
N HIS A 56 14.01 17.39 -9.01
CA HIS A 56 14.74 17.24 -7.75
C HIS A 56 15.79 18.32 -7.56
N TYR A 57 16.64 18.52 -8.57
CA TYR A 57 17.78 19.45 -8.46
C TYR A 57 17.40 20.90 -8.73
N ASN A 58 16.26 21.16 -9.37
CA ASN A 58 15.82 22.50 -9.82
C ASN A 58 16.86 23.21 -10.69
N GLU A 59 17.66 22.43 -11.42
CA GLU A 59 18.65 22.88 -12.39
C GLU A 59 18.24 22.46 -13.81
N PRO A 60 18.68 23.16 -14.84
CA PRO A 60 18.57 22.66 -16.21
C PRO A 60 19.36 21.37 -16.35
N VAL A 61 18.66 20.28 -16.65
CA VAL A 61 19.26 18.97 -16.86
C VAL A 61 19.08 18.60 -18.33
N ASP A 62 20.13 18.66 -19.13
CA ASP A 62 20.12 18.27 -20.52
C ASP A 62 20.60 16.83 -20.69
N ILE A 63 19.75 16.00 -21.31
CA ILE A 63 20.02 14.60 -21.61
C ILE A 63 19.56 14.34 -23.03
N ALA A 64 20.49 13.86 -23.87
CA ALA A 64 20.18 13.52 -25.24
C ALA A 64 19.61 12.09 -25.35
N SER A 65 19.02 11.80 -26.51
CA SER A 65 18.56 10.47 -26.88
C SER A 65 18.98 10.15 -28.30
N SER A 66 19.41 8.92 -28.58
CA SER A 66 19.57 8.41 -29.95
C SER A 66 18.22 8.21 -30.65
N SER A 67 17.11 8.36 -29.93
CA SER A 67 15.74 8.32 -30.43
C SER A 67 15.42 7.07 -31.25
N LEU A 68 15.74 5.88 -30.73
CA LEU A 68 15.39 4.63 -31.40
C LEU A 68 13.88 4.53 -31.59
N THR A 69 13.49 4.31 -32.84
CA THR A 69 12.12 4.07 -33.29
C THR A 69 11.90 2.57 -33.55
N GLU A 70 10.69 2.18 -33.94
CA GLU A 70 10.39 0.80 -34.37
C GLU A 70 11.33 0.34 -35.49
N GLN A 71 11.63 1.20 -36.46
CA GLN A 71 12.59 0.90 -37.53
C GLN A 71 13.99 0.64 -36.98
N GLY A 72 14.50 1.46 -36.07
CA GLY A 72 15.79 1.26 -35.41
C GLY A 72 15.80 -0.01 -34.54
N THR A 73 14.67 -0.44 -34.03
CA THR A 73 14.56 -1.70 -33.25
C THR A 73 14.73 -2.93 -34.14
N VAL A 74 14.34 -2.85 -35.42
CA VAL A 74 14.42 -3.96 -36.37
C VAL A 74 15.77 -3.99 -37.10
N TYR A 75 16.30 -2.81 -37.49
CA TYR A 75 17.50 -2.71 -38.33
C TYR A 75 18.76 -2.25 -37.59
N GLY A 76 18.67 -2.03 -36.29
CA GLY A 76 19.79 -1.52 -35.47
C GLY A 76 19.74 0.02 -35.31
N GLY A 77 20.32 0.49 -34.20
CA GLY A 77 20.36 1.91 -33.81
C GLY A 77 21.69 2.61 -34.10
N GLU A 78 22.62 1.96 -34.81
CA GLU A 78 23.97 2.47 -35.08
C GLU A 78 23.93 3.88 -35.67
N GLN A 79 23.16 4.08 -36.76
CA GLN A 79 23.06 5.36 -37.44
C GLN A 79 22.45 6.45 -36.56
N ASN A 80 21.52 6.07 -35.70
CA ASN A 80 20.89 6.97 -34.74
C ASN A 80 21.90 7.45 -33.70
N LEU A 81 22.75 6.54 -33.19
CA LEU A 81 23.77 6.90 -32.21
C LEU A 81 24.84 7.79 -32.81
N ILE A 82 25.38 7.42 -33.99
CA ILE A 82 26.39 8.22 -34.72
C ILE A 82 25.87 9.64 -34.96
N LYS A 83 24.65 9.77 -35.50
CA LYS A 83 24.01 11.09 -35.69
C LYS A 83 23.82 11.85 -34.37
N GLY A 84 23.44 11.15 -33.33
CA GLY A 84 23.27 11.73 -31.98
C GLY A 84 24.58 12.28 -31.43
N LEU A 85 25.67 11.53 -31.57
CA LEU A 85 27.03 11.94 -31.15
C LEU A 85 27.49 13.19 -31.93
N ASN A 86 27.37 13.21 -33.25
CA ASN A 86 27.69 14.37 -34.07
C ASN A 86 26.91 15.63 -33.61
N ASN A 87 25.59 15.52 -33.50
CA ASN A 87 24.75 16.64 -33.07
C ASN A 87 25.13 17.17 -31.67
N LEU A 88 25.52 16.26 -30.75
CA LEU A 88 25.95 16.68 -29.41
C LEU A 88 27.28 17.43 -29.44
N ILE A 89 28.23 16.95 -30.21
CA ILE A 89 29.54 17.59 -30.35
C ILE A 89 29.39 18.98 -30.92
N GLU A 90 28.64 19.13 -32.00
CA GLU A 90 28.40 20.42 -32.63
C GLU A 90 27.64 21.43 -31.74
N LEU A 91 26.69 20.91 -30.96
CA LEU A 91 25.82 21.78 -30.16
C LEU A 91 26.41 22.18 -28.83
N TYR A 92 27.06 21.24 -28.12
CA TYR A 92 27.49 21.40 -26.72
C TYR A 92 28.99 21.55 -26.55
N HIS A 93 29.81 21.13 -27.53
CA HIS A 93 31.26 21.10 -27.45
C HIS A 93 31.79 20.42 -26.17
N PRO A 94 31.32 19.19 -25.85
CA PRO A 94 31.70 18.50 -24.63
C PRO A 94 33.16 18.04 -24.68
N LYS A 95 33.79 17.85 -23.50
CA LYS A 95 35.06 17.12 -23.38
C LYS A 95 34.82 15.60 -23.29
N LEU A 96 33.67 15.19 -22.79
CA LEU A 96 33.30 13.79 -22.59
C LEU A 96 31.82 13.59 -22.91
N ILE A 97 31.52 12.47 -23.57
CA ILE A 97 30.15 12.02 -23.80
C ILE A 97 29.96 10.67 -23.13
N GLY A 98 29.04 10.59 -22.17
CA GLY A 98 28.60 9.33 -21.57
C GLY A 98 27.46 8.72 -22.38
N VAL A 99 27.63 7.52 -22.91
CA VAL A 99 26.60 6.77 -23.65
C VAL A 99 26.02 5.69 -22.73
N ALA A 100 24.84 5.93 -22.19
CA ALA A 100 24.14 4.95 -21.34
C ALA A 100 23.10 4.18 -22.18
N THR A 101 23.18 2.86 -22.18
CA THR A 101 22.19 2.03 -22.88
C THR A 101 20.87 1.99 -22.11
N THR A 102 19.77 1.80 -22.84
CA THR A 102 18.45 1.54 -22.25
C THR A 102 18.05 0.08 -22.46
N CYS A 103 16.93 -0.33 -21.85
CA CYS A 103 16.37 -1.67 -22.03
C CYS A 103 16.23 -2.05 -23.51
N LEU A 104 15.81 -1.09 -24.35
CA LEU A 104 15.59 -1.34 -25.77
C LEU A 104 16.89 -1.69 -26.50
N ALA A 105 17.93 -0.86 -26.35
CA ALA A 105 19.23 -1.10 -27.00
C ALA A 105 19.85 -2.43 -26.57
N GLU A 106 19.82 -2.74 -25.27
CA GLU A 106 20.35 -4.00 -24.75
C GLU A 106 19.54 -5.23 -25.20
N THR A 107 18.21 -5.10 -25.29
CA THR A 107 17.33 -6.21 -25.72
C THR A 107 17.55 -6.58 -27.18
N ILE A 108 17.80 -5.57 -28.03
CA ILE A 108 18.11 -5.82 -29.46
C ILE A 108 19.59 -6.21 -29.70
N GLY A 109 20.43 -6.19 -28.65
CA GLY A 109 21.81 -6.64 -28.71
C GLY A 109 22.78 -5.64 -29.38
N GLU A 110 22.54 -4.32 -29.15
CA GLU A 110 23.44 -3.27 -29.68
C GLU A 110 24.83 -3.33 -29.02
N ASP A 111 25.85 -3.44 -29.84
CA ASP A 111 27.25 -3.33 -29.41
C ASP A 111 27.69 -1.85 -29.49
N VAL A 112 27.45 -1.13 -28.39
CA VAL A 112 27.73 0.31 -28.30
C VAL A 112 29.22 0.59 -28.42
N LEU A 113 30.10 -0.28 -27.92
CA LEU A 113 31.56 -0.11 -28.01
C LEU A 113 32.00 -0.18 -29.48
N ARG A 114 31.46 -1.12 -30.23
CA ARG A 114 31.70 -1.23 -31.67
C ARG A 114 31.23 0.03 -32.42
N ILE A 115 30.09 0.55 -32.07
CA ILE A 115 29.51 1.77 -32.69
C ILE A 115 30.42 2.98 -32.40
N VAL A 116 30.90 3.13 -31.17
CA VAL A 116 31.82 4.20 -30.77
C VAL A 116 33.13 4.11 -31.51
N ASN A 117 33.72 2.91 -31.66
CA ASN A 117 34.94 2.70 -32.46
C ASN A 117 34.73 3.10 -33.92
N LYS A 118 33.60 2.68 -34.50
CA LYS A 118 33.22 3.08 -35.86
C LYS A 118 33.05 4.59 -36.01
N PHE A 119 32.44 5.24 -35.02
CA PHE A 119 32.32 6.69 -34.97
C PHE A 119 33.69 7.38 -35.05
N TYR A 120 34.69 6.93 -34.30
CA TYR A 120 36.07 7.47 -34.37
C TYR A 120 36.78 7.16 -35.69
N GLU A 121 36.44 6.07 -36.37
CA GLU A 121 36.95 5.77 -37.70
C GLU A 121 36.36 6.73 -38.76
N GLU A 122 35.06 7.00 -38.66
CA GLU A 122 34.35 7.89 -39.58
C GLU A 122 34.64 9.38 -39.31
N HIS A 123 34.94 9.73 -38.03
CA HIS A 123 35.16 11.09 -37.57
C HIS A 123 36.48 11.24 -36.79
N PRO A 124 37.63 11.13 -37.45
CA PRO A 124 38.94 11.20 -36.83
C PRO A 124 39.23 12.57 -36.17
N GLU A 125 38.54 13.64 -36.58
CA GLU A 125 38.59 14.99 -36.03
C GLU A 125 38.09 15.06 -34.60
N TYR A 126 37.29 14.11 -34.09
CA TYR A 126 36.73 14.09 -32.75
C TYR A 126 37.45 13.15 -31.77
N LYS A 127 38.63 12.66 -32.11
CA LYS A 127 39.43 11.72 -31.25
C LYS A 127 39.79 12.32 -29.88
N ASP A 128 39.81 13.64 -29.75
CA ASP A 128 40.10 14.32 -28.50
C ASP A 128 38.87 14.31 -27.53
N ILE A 129 37.70 14.02 -28.03
CA ILE A 129 36.45 13.94 -27.22
C ILE A 129 36.31 12.48 -26.77
N MET A 130 36.23 12.27 -25.45
CA MET A 130 36.09 10.94 -24.88
C MET A 130 34.64 10.48 -24.95
N ILE A 131 34.37 9.32 -25.54
CA ILE A 131 33.02 8.70 -25.58
C ILE A 131 33.05 7.43 -24.75
N ILE A 132 32.33 7.41 -23.63
CA ILE A 132 32.35 6.31 -22.67
C ILE A 132 31.02 5.56 -22.67
N PRO A 133 30.99 4.31 -23.16
CA PRO A 133 29.80 3.48 -23.14
C PRO A 133 29.58 2.85 -21.76
N VAL A 134 28.31 2.72 -21.35
CA VAL A 134 27.89 2.03 -20.13
C VAL A 134 26.63 1.20 -20.42
N ASN A 135 26.73 -0.09 -20.18
CA ASN A 135 25.57 -0.99 -20.26
C ASN A 135 24.71 -0.81 -19.01
N SER A 136 23.51 -0.25 -19.19
CA SER A 136 22.63 0.14 -18.08
C SER A 136 21.14 -0.19 -18.31
N PRO A 137 20.79 -1.44 -18.71
CA PRO A 137 19.39 -1.80 -18.89
C PRO A 137 18.62 -1.76 -17.57
N GLY A 138 17.41 -1.21 -17.56
CA GLY A 138 16.61 -1.10 -16.34
C GLY A 138 16.20 -2.42 -15.70
N TYR A 139 16.27 -3.53 -16.45
CA TYR A 139 16.12 -4.88 -15.89
C TYR A 139 17.42 -5.46 -15.33
N GLY A 140 18.56 -4.83 -15.54
CA GLY A 140 19.86 -5.25 -15.02
C GLY A 140 20.22 -4.68 -13.65
N GLY A 141 19.36 -3.84 -13.08
CA GLY A 141 19.60 -3.21 -11.79
C GLY A 141 18.79 -1.93 -11.61
N THR A 142 19.19 -1.14 -10.63
CA THR A 142 18.57 0.13 -10.27
C THR A 142 19.52 1.30 -10.51
N GLN A 143 19.12 2.48 -10.10
CA GLN A 143 19.97 3.67 -10.10
C GLN A 143 21.31 3.42 -9.39
N PHE A 144 21.30 2.65 -8.30
CA PHE A 144 22.50 2.32 -7.53
C PHE A 144 23.56 1.58 -8.39
N GLU A 145 23.16 0.48 -9.03
CA GLU A 145 24.08 -0.29 -9.87
C GLU A 145 24.52 0.50 -11.11
N GLY A 146 23.61 1.26 -11.72
CA GLY A 146 23.91 2.10 -12.88
C GLY A 146 24.94 3.19 -12.57
N TYR A 147 24.84 3.78 -11.41
CA TYR A 147 25.80 4.79 -10.94
C TYR A 147 27.22 4.24 -10.80
N TYR A 148 27.37 3.12 -10.12
CA TYR A 148 28.70 2.52 -9.92
C TYR A 148 29.28 1.92 -11.21
N ARG A 149 28.44 1.34 -12.08
CA ARG A 149 28.89 0.90 -13.42
C ARG A 149 29.43 2.05 -14.26
N ALA A 150 28.79 3.21 -14.20
CA ALA A 150 29.25 4.39 -14.91
C ALA A 150 30.59 4.89 -14.33
N LEU A 151 30.77 4.95 -13.02
CA LEU A 151 32.04 5.34 -12.38
C LEU A 151 33.15 4.35 -12.75
N HIS A 152 32.87 3.06 -12.72
CA HIS A 152 33.83 2.04 -13.16
C HIS A 152 34.20 2.23 -14.65
N SER A 153 33.22 2.44 -15.52
CA SER A 153 33.46 2.64 -16.94
C SER A 153 34.26 3.91 -17.22
N ILE A 154 34.02 4.99 -16.47
CA ILE A 154 34.82 6.23 -16.54
C ILE A 154 36.30 5.92 -16.25
N LEU A 155 36.59 5.19 -15.18
CA LEU A 155 37.96 4.85 -14.79
C LEU A 155 38.63 3.87 -15.78
N ALA A 156 37.83 2.96 -16.37
CA ALA A 156 38.37 1.97 -17.31
C ALA A 156 38.67 2.52 -18.71
N HIS A 157 37.97 3.58 -19.14
CA HIS A 157 38.14 4.14 -20.49
C HIS A 157 39.00 5.42 -20.53
N ILE A 158 39.19 6.12 -19.42
CA ILE A 158 40.09 7.28 -19.39
C ILE A 158 41.54 6.81 -19.22
N PRO A 159 42.45 7.11 -20.14
CA PRO A 159 43.85 6.78 -19.96
C PRO A 159 44.43 7.42 -18.73
N MET A 160 44.96 6.62 -17.80
CA MET A 160 45.53 7.07 -16.54
C MET A 160 47.00 7.46 -16.68
N THR A 161 47.44 8.45 -15.88
CA THR A 161 48.87 8.75 -15.71
C THR A 161 49.42 7.94 -14.53
N GLY A 162 50.57 7.30 -14.68
CA GLY A 162 51.18 6.52 -13.61
C GLY A 162 52.04 7.36 -12.64
N GLU A 163 52.04 8.68 -12.80
CA GLU A 163 52.85 9.59 -11.95
C GLU A 163 52.29 9.64 -10.54
N LYS A 164 53.14 9.30 -9.55
CA LYS A 164 52.75 9.32 -8.14
C LYS A 164 52.54 10.76 -7.66
N ASN A 165 51.43 10.96 -6.95
CA ASN A 165 51.07 12.23 -6.39
C ASN A 165 50.67 12.08 -4.89
N ASN A 166 50.40 13.20 -4.22
CA ASN A 166 50.07 13.20 -2.79
C ASN A 166 48.56 13.26 -2.52
N LYS A 167 47.72 13.15 -3.59
CA LYS A 167 46.29 13.32 -3.48
C LYS A 167 45.63 12.04 -2.95
N ILE A 168 44.42 12.20 -2.46
CA ILE A 168 43.52 11.11 -2.05
C ILE A 168 42.34 11.05 -3.02
N ASN A 169 42.11 9.90 -3.61
CA ASN A 169 40.89 9.68 -4.35
C ASN A 169 39.72 9.53 -3.38
N VAL A 170 38.62 10.23 -3.63
CA VAL A 170 37.38 10.11 -2.86
C VAL A 170 36.28 9.75 -3.83
N ILE A 171 35.80 8.52 -3.78
CA ILE A 171 34.70 8.03 -4.58
C ILE A 171 33.45 8.00 -3.70
N THR A 172 32.36 8.59 -4.16
CA THR A 172 31.13 8.71 -3.35
C THR A 172 29.99 7.93 -3.98
N SER A 173 29.07 7.46 -3.15
CA SER A 173 27.72 7.12 -3.60
C SER A 173 26.98 8.36 -4.11
N ALA A 174 25.77 8.20 -4.64
CA ALA A 174 24.92 9.28 -5.12
C ALA A 174 24.43 10.15 -3.94
N ILE A 175 25.27 11.04 -3.44
CA ILE A 175 24.99 12.00 -2.36
C ILE A 175 24.50 13.33 -2.91
N SER A 176 23.95 14.18 -2.03
CA SER A 176 23.47 15.50 -2.44
C SER A 176 24.63 16.44 -2.85
N PRO A 177 24.36 17.44 -3.72
CA PRO A 177 25.34 18.50 -3.98
C PRO A 177 25.83 19.22 -2.71
N LYS A 178 24.98 19.37 -1.72
CA LYS A 178 25.34 19.96 -0.44
C LYS A 178 26.31 19.07 0.35
N ASP A 179 26.09 17.77 0.33
CA ASP A 179 26.99 16.78 0.95
C ASP A 179 28.33 16.71 0.21
N THR A 180 28.30 16.81 -1.12
CA THR A 180 29.51 16.88 -1.94
C THR A 180 30.37 18.09 -1.56
N ARG A 181 29.77 19.28 -1.38
CA ARG A 181 30.48 20.48 -0.88
C ARG A 181 31.01 20.31 0.55
N PHE A 182 30.27 19.58 1.40
CA PHE A 182 30.73 19.26 2.74
C PHE A 182 32.03 18.44 2.72
N LEU A 183 32.09 17.38 1.91
CA LEU A 183 33.31 16.54 1.79
C LEU A 183 34.53 17.39 1.38
N LYS A 184 34.39 18.22 0.34
CA LYS A 184 35.47 19.11 -0.09
C LYS A 184 35.99 19.97 1.07
N LYS A 185 35.10 20.55 1.88
CA LYS A 185 35.48 21.35 3.06
C LYS A 185 36.13 20.51 4.16
N ALA A 186 35.57 19.32 4.43
CA ALA A 186 36.08 18.43 5.48
C ALA A 186 37.53 18.00 5.21
N PHE A 187 37.85 17.61 3.97
CA PHE A 187 39.22 17.28 3.60
C PHE A 187 40.16 18.49 3.63
N ALA A 188 39.67 19.67 3.20
CA ALA A 188 40.46 20.92 3.23
C ALA A 188 40.83 21.34 4.65
N LEU A 189 39.97 21.11 5.68
CA LEU A 189 40.31 21.37 7.09
C LEU A 189 41.51 20.56 7.61
N PHE A 190 41.84 19.48 6.95
CA PHE A 190 43.00 18.66 7.28
C PHE A 190 44.18 18.87 6.31
N ASP A 191 44.11 19.85 5.40
CA ASP A 191 45.07 20.11 4.31
C ASP A 191 45.30 18.86 3.44
N ILE A 192 44.25 18.10 3.18
CA ILE A 192 44.29 16.92 2.29
C ILE A 192 43.75 17.34 0.92
N GLU A 193 44.62 17.26 -0.09
CA GLU A 193 44.19 17.40 -1.47
C GLU A 193 43.44 16.15 -1.94
N ILE A 194 42.29 16.33 -2.54
CA ILE A 194 41.45 15.22 -3.01
C ILE A 194 41.17 15.30 -4.51
N ILE A 195 40.97 14.13 -5.09
CA ILE A 195 40.28 13.95 -6.38
C ILE A 195 38.92 13.34 -6.05
N LEU A 196 37.88 14.15 -6.17
CA LEU A 196 36.53 13.74 -5.83
C LEU A 196 35.84 13.20 -7.10
N LEU A 197 35.35 11.98 -7.06
CA LEU A 197 34.68 11.33 -8.19
C LEU A 197 33.34 10.72 -7.73
N PRO A 198 32.20 11.16 -8.30
CA PRO A 198 32.02 12.36 -9.13
C PRO A 198 31.81 13.62 -8.28
N ASP A 199 32.04 14.80 -8.84
CA ASP A 199 31.77 16.06 -8.18
C ASP A 199 30.42 16.65 -8.65
N LEU A 200 29.36 16.43 -7.88
CA LEU A 200 28.01 16.92 -8.18
C LEU A 200 27.76 18.34 -7.67
N SER A 201 28.71 18.92 -6.92
CA SER A 201 28.48 20.12 -6.10
C SER A 201 27.89 21.31 -6.86
N ASP A 202 28.48 21.65 -8.02
CA ASP A 202 28.13 22.84 -8.78
C ASP A 202 27.33 22.54 -10.04
N ASN A 203 27.33 21.29 -10.50
CA ASN A 203 26.58 20.89 -11.69
C ASN A 203 25.10 20.68 -11.44
N LEU A 204 24.75 20.27 -10.20
CA LEU A 204 23.36 19.96 -9.81
C LEU A 204 22.84 20.85 -8.67
N ASP A 205 23.56 21.92 -8.29
CA ASP A 205 23.13 23.00 -7.41
C ASP A 205 24.09 24.20 -7.58
N GLY A 206 24.13 24.74 -8.79
CA GLY A 206 25.01 25.86 -9.15
C GLY A 206 24.55 27.20 -8.57
N GLY A 207 25.49 28.13 -8.36
CA GLY A 207 25.16 29.50 -8.02
C GLY A 207 24.49 30.25 -9.18
N PHE A 208 23.61 31.20 -8.88
CA PHE A 208 22.98 32.02 -9.91
C PHE A 208 24.05 32.72 -10.78
N LYS A 209 23.81 32.73 -12.08
CA LYS A 209 24.69 33.39 -13.09
C LYS A 209 23.82 34.20 -14.04
N ASP A 210 24.33 35.36 -14.42
CA ASP A 210 23.63 36.25 -15.37
C ASP A 210 23.62 35.73 -16.79
N THR A 211 24.49 34.78 -17.13
CA THR A 211 24.59 34.18 -18.48
C THR A 211 24.37 32.68 -18.41
N TYR A 212 23.53 32.21 -19.29
CA TYR A 212 23.29 30.78 -19.46
C TYR A 212 24.50 30.07 -20.09
N SER A 213 24.91 28.93 -19.54
CA SER A 213 25.88 28.02 -20.12
C SER A 213 25.19 26.68 -20.40
N ARG A 214 25.31 26.16 -21.62
CA ARG A 214 24.72 24.87 -22.00
C ARG A 214 25.25 23.69 -21.20
N LEU A 215 26.53 23.71 -20.84
CA LEU A 215 27.13 22.75 -19.95
C LEU A 215 27.51 23.41 -18.61
N PRO A 216 27.27 22.75 -17.48
CA PRO A 216 27.74 23.22 -16.17
C PRO A 216 29.25 23.40 -16.15
N LYS A 217 29.74 24.31 -15.29
CA LYS A 217 31.19 24.58 -15.17
C LYS A 217 31.87 23.78 -14.06
N GLY A 218 31.13 23.02 -13.25
CA GLY A 218 31.67 22.14 -12.22
C GLY A 218 31.99 20.75 -12.73
N GLY A 219 32.18 19.83 -11.79
CA GLY A 219 32.48 18.44 -12.06
C GLY A 219 33.96 18.09 -11.90
N THR A 220 34.26 16.81 -11.81
CA THR A 220 35.61 16.29 -11.78
C THR A 220 36.27 16.44 -13.14
N SER A 221 37.43 17.11 -13.22
CA SER A 221 38.10 17.28 -14.51
C SER A 221 38.69 15.95 -15.01
N ILE A 222 38.79 15.80 -16.34
CA ILE A 222 39.40 14.62 -16.96
C ILE A 222 40.85 14.50 -16.52
N GLU A 223 41.56 15.63 -16.42
CA GLU A 223 42.92 15.71 -15.96
C GLU A 223 43.07 15.15 -14.53
N SER A 224 42.18 15.54 -13.61
CA SER A 224 42.18 14.98 -12.26
C SER A 224 41.87 13.47 -12.25
N ILE A 225 40.95 13.00 -13.11
CA ILE A 225 40.69 11.55 -13.21
C ILE A 225 41.92 10.79 -13.67
N ARG A 226 42.66 11.30 -14.65
CA ARG A 226 43.93 10.70 -15.12
C ARG A 226 44.96 10.55 -14.01
N GLU A 227 45.00 11.46 -13.04
CA GLU A 227 45.93 11.44 -11.89
C GLU A 227 45.54 10.42 -10.81
N MET A 228 44.30 9.87 -10.84
CA MET A 228 43.81 8.95 -9.80
C MET A 228 44.66 7.70 -9.63
N ALA A 229 45.28 7.19 -10.73
CA ALA A 229 46.17 6.05 -10.69
C ALA A 229 47.50 6.31 -9.93
N GLY A 230 47.88 7.58 -9.72
CA GLY A 230 49.07 7.99 -8.95
C GLY A 230 48.79 8.33 -7.50
N ALA A 231 47.56 8.35 -7.05
CA ALA A 231 47.15 8.78 -5.71
C ALA A 231 47.70 7.88 -4.59
N LYS A 232 47.80 8.45 -3.37
CA LYS A 232 48.27 7.70 -2.18
C LYS A 232 47.28 6.68 -1.66
N LEU A 233 45.98 6.96 -1.80
CA LEU A 233 44.92 6.14 -1.26
C LEU A 233 43.62 6.45 -2.02
N THR A 234 42.80 5.45 -2.22
CA THR A 234 41.41 5.62 -2.62
C THR A 234 40.49 5.33 -1.44
N ILE A 235 39.64 6.29 -1.09
CA ILE A 235 38.56 6.16 -0.12
C ILE A 235 37.25 6.08 -0.89
N GLU A 236 36.52 5.00 -0.72
CA GLU A 236 35.19 4.82 -1.29
C GLU A 236 34.14 4.87 -0.17
N LEU A 237 33.24 5.89 -0.28
CA LEU A 237 32.19 6.14 0.70
C LEU A 237 30.91 5.39 0.30
N THR A 238 30.76 4.19 0.83
CA THR A 238 29.57 3.33 0.63
C THR A 238 29.39 2.38 1.82
N ASN A 239 28.14 2.08 2.15
CA ASN A 239 27.82 1.13 3.22
C ASN A 239 27.90 -0.33 2.77
N LEU A 240 27.99 -0.58 1.46
CA LEU A 240 27.86 -1.91 0.85
C LEU A 240 29.10 -2.29 0.04
N GLU A 241 29.30 -3.58 -0.15
CA GLU A 241 30.22 -4.07 -1.18
C GLU A 241 29.56 -4.03 -2.55
N ILE A 242 30.34 -3.62 -3.54
CA ILE A 242 29.87 -3.40 -4.91
C ILE A 242 30.71 -4.30 -5.82
N ASP A 243 30.03 -5.09 -6.65
CA ASP A 243 30.71 -6.05 -7.56
C ASP A 243 31.69 -5.36 -8.52
N SER A 244 31.37 -4.14 -8.95
CA SER A 244 32.21 -3.32 -9.83
C SER A 244 32.73 -2.08 -9.10
N ALA A 245 33.22 -2.23 -7.88
CA ALA A 245 33.70 -1.11 -7.07
C ALA A 245 34.81 -0.34 -7.79
N PRO A 246 34.60 0.96 -8.11
CA PRO A 246 35.61 1.77 -8.82
C PRO A 246 36.93 1.87 -8.06
N GLY A 247 36.86 1.96 -6.73
CA GLY A 247 38.06 2.04 -5.88
C GLY A 247 38.87 0.73 -5.91
N LYS A 248 38.20 -0.40 -5.92
CA LYS A 248 38.85 -1.70 -6.05
C LYS A 248 39.48 -1.90 -7.42
N TYR A 249 38.84 -1.40 -8.49
CA TYR A 249 39.45 -1.37 -9.83
C TYR A 249 40.77 -0.61 -9.84
N LEU A 250 40.88 0.55 -9.16
CA LEU A 250 42.12 1.31 -9.05
C LEU A 250 43.22 0.53 -8.25
N GLU A 251 42.83 -0.23 -7.25
CA GLU A 251 43.72 -1.06 -6.48
C GLU A 251 44.26 -2.22 -7.34
N GLU A 252 43.38 -2.96 -7.96
CA GLU A 252 43.72 -4.15 -8.78
C GLU A 252 44.50 -3.80 -10.03
N THR A 253 44.19 -2.66 -10.68
CA THR A 253 44.80 -2.30 -11.96
C THR A 253 46.07 -1.46 -11.80
N TYR A 254 46.09 -0.54 -10.85
CA TYR A 254 47.18 0.45 -10.71
C TYR A 254 47.89 0.37 -9.35
N GLY A 255 47.46 -0.52 -8.45
CA GLY A 255 48.07 -0.69 -7.12
C GLY A 255 47.85 0.48 -6.19
N VAL A 256 46.82 1.27 -6.39
CA VAL A 256 46.45 2.37 -5.45
C VAL A 256 45.75 1.77 -4.23
N PRO A 257 46.27 1.93 -3.01
CA PRO A 257 45.66 1.36 -1.83
C PRO A 257 44.19 1.75 -1.73
N TYR A 258 43.31 0.80 -1.39
CA TYR A 258 41.86 0.98 -1.34
C TYR A 258 41.32 0.85 0.08
N LYS A 259 40.41 1.72 0.46
CA LYS A 259 39.71 1.65 1.72
C LYS A 259 38.23 2.04 1.54
N ARG A 260 37.32 1.08 1.81
CA ARG A 260 35.91 1.38 1.95
C ARG A 260 35.62 1.97 3.33
N LEU A 261 34.81 2.99 3.37
CA LEU A 261 34.31 3.62 4.59
C LEU A 261 32.81 3.85 4.45
N ASN A 262 32.07 3.61 5.53
CA ASN A 262 30.65 3.94 5.56
C ASN A 262 30.42 5.42 5.31
N ILE A 263 29.29 5.75 4.71
CA ILE A 263 28.86 7.13 4.52
C ILE A 263 28.80 7.81 5.90
N PRO A 264 29.51 8.94 6.11
CA PRO A 264 29.64 9.57 7.42
C PRO A 264 28.33 10.24 7.86
N THR A 265 27.36 9.43 8.26
CA THR A 265 26.06 9.83 8.79
C THR A 265 25.90 9.25 10.20
N GLY A 266 25.43 10.05 11.15
CA GLY A 266 25.36 9.68 12.56
C GLY A 266 26.69 9.82 13.28
N LEU A 267 26.76 9.35 14.52
CA LEU A 267 27.94 9.52 15.39
C LEU A 267 29.08 8.60 14.98
N ARG A 268 28.80 7.29 14.93
CA ARG A 268 29.84 6.27 14.73
C ARG A 268 30.57 6.41 13.40
N ASP A 269 29.83 6.59 12.31
CA ASP A 269 30.40 6.64 10.98
C ASP A 269 31.07 8.00 10.71
N THR A 270 30.58 9.09 11.31
CA THR A 270 31.25 10.39 11.27
C THR A 270 32.51 10.40 12.10
N ASP A 271 32.53 9.79 13.31
CA ASP A 271 33.74 9.59 14.12
C ASP A 271 34.81 8.81 13.32
N ALA A 272 34.41 7.72 12.66
CA ALA A 272 35.31 6.92 11.84
C ALA A 272 35.91 7.72 10.67
N PHE A 273 35.10 8.55 10.04
CA PHE A 273 35.53 9.43 8.94
C PHE A 273 36.59 10.45 9.42
N TYR A 274 36.31 11.22 10.46
CA TYR A 274 37.27 12.23 10.95
C TYR A 274 38.53 11.63 11.56
N ASN A 275 38.43 10.46 12.22
CA ASN A 275 39.59 9.71 12.68
C ASN A 275 40.48 9.26 11.52
N LEU A 276 39.88 8.86 10.40
CA LEU A 276 40.65 8.51 9.18
C LEU A 276 41.38 9.76 8.64
N LEU A 277 40.72 10.90 8.53
CA LEU A 277 41.33 12.16 8.05
C LEU A 277 42.49 12.61 8.96
N SER A 278 42.30 12.54 10.28
CA SER A 278 43.37 12.84 11.26
C SER A 278 44.57 11.89 11.10
N ASN A 279 44.34 10.60 10.88
CA ASN A 279 45.38 9.60 10.66
C ASN A 279 46.15 9.83 9.35
N ILE A 280 45.47 10.24 8.27
CA ILE A 280 46.10 10.50 6.96
C ILE A 280 46.95 11.76 7.04
N SER A 281 46.37 12.84 7.56
CA SER A 281 47.02 14.17 7.65
C SER A 281 48.07 14.26 8.74
N LYS A 282 48.04 13.35 9.73
CA LYS A 282 48.79 13.43 11.00
C LYS A 282 48.47 14.69 11.84
N LYS A 283 47.31 15.29 11.63
CA LYS A 283 46.82 16.46 12.36
C LYS A 283 45.73 16.04 13.36
N PRO A 284 45.68 16.72 14.53
CA PRO A 284 44.54 16.51 15.44
C PRO A 284 43.24 16.94 14.77
N ILE A 285 42.14 16.39 15.26
CA ILE A 285 40.80 16.81 14.81
C ILE A 285 40.60 18.30 15.25
N PRO A 286 40.24 19.20 14.36
CA PRO A 286 39.98 20.60 14.69
C PRO A 286 38.93 20.79 15.79
N SER A 287 39.09 21.82 16.64
CA SER A 287 38.17 22.11 17.73
C SER A 287 36.75 22.36 17.25
N GLU A 288 36.58 22.96 16.07
CA GLU A 288 35.30 23.18 15.42
C GLU A 288 34.54 21.87 15.21
N ILE A 289 35.23 20.85 14.77
CA ILE A 289 34.63 19.50 14.56
C ILE A 289 34.26 18.83 15.88
N ILE A 290 35.14 19.03 16.93
CA ILE A 290 34.83 18.52 18.27
C ILE A 290 33.58 19.21 18.84
N GLU A 291 33.41 20.49 18.63
CA GLU A 291 32.23 21.23 19.04
C GLU A 291 30.98 20.83 18.27
N GLU A 292 31.08 20.59 16.94
CA GLU A 292 29.99 20.05 16.15
C GLU A 292 29.54 18.66 16.66
N ARG A 293 30.52 17.80 16.99
CA ARG A 293 30.27 16.51 17.62
C ARG A 293 29.53 16.66 18.93
N GLY A 294 29.96 17.59 19.77
CA GLY A 294 29.33 17.91 21.06
C GLY A 294 27.85 18.30 20.88
N ARG A 295 27.57 19.21 19.94
CA ARG A 295 26.20 19.62 19.60
C ARG A 295 25.34 18.46 19.08
N TYR A 296 25.89 17.57 18.25
CA TYR A 296 25.16 16.39 17.79
C TYR A 296 24.83 15.42 18.95
N VAL A 297 25.77 15.20 19.86
CA VAL A 297 25.53 14.37 21.06
C VAL A 297 24.45 15.00 21.96
N ASP A 298 24.46 16.31 22.11
CA ASP A 298 23.41 17.03 22.86
C ASP A 298 22.02 16.87 22.20
N ALA A 299 21.94 16.99 20.87
CA ALA A 299 20.72 16.72 20.12
C ALA A 299 20.23 15.25 20.26
N MET A 300 21.16 14.28 20.36
CA MET A 300 20.79 12.89 20.65
C MET A 300 20.14 12.75 22.03
N VAL A 301 20.63 13.48 23.02
CA VAL A 301 20.05 13.53 24.38
C VAL A 301 18.68 14.18 24.37
N ASP A 302 18.51 15.29 23.66
CA ASP A 302 17.23 15.99 23.54
C ASP A 302 16.17 15.13 22.84
N GLY A 303 16.53 14.46 21.74
CA GLY A 303 15.66 13.57 20.98
C GLY A 303 15.32 12.27 21.68
N HIS A 304 16.16 11.77 22.55
CA HIS A 304 16.10 10.43 23.14
C HIS A 304 14.74 10.09 23.75
N LYS A 305 14.10 10.99 24.50
CA LYS A 305 12.80 10.80 25.14
C LYS A 305 11.63 10.62 24.17
N TYR A 306 11.80 11.03 22.91
CA TYR A 306 10.79 10.92 21.86
C TYR A 306 11.10 9.80 20.87
N ASN A 307 12.37 9.66 20.51
CA ASN A 307 12.86 8.77 19.47
C ASN A 307 12.51 7.30 19.74
N GLY A 308 12.51 6.87 21.02
CA GLY A 308 12.11 5.53 21.41
C GLY A 308 10.67 5.14 21.04
N ALA A 309 9.79 6.10 20.74
CA ALA A 309 8.46 5.87 20.22
C ALA A 309 8.43 5.73 18.69
N GLY A 310 9.50 6.09 17.99
CA GLY A 310 9.59 6.00 16.53
C GLY A 310 9.60 4.56 16.03
N ARG A 311 8.70 4.26 15.09
CA ARG A 311 8.56 2.97 14.41
C ARG A 311 8.62 3.25 12.91
N ALA A 312 9.84 3.17 12.36
CA ALA A 312 10.15 3.72 11.05
C ALA A 312 10.00 2.71 9.92
N VAL A 313 9.44 3.16 8.81
CA VAL A 313 9.59 2.58 7.47
C VAL A 313 10.64 3.39 6.74
N ILE A 314 11.74 2.76 6.34
CA ILE A 314 12.86 3.39 5.64
C ILE A 314 12.95 2.80 4.25
N PHE A 315 12.89 3.64 3.22
CA PHE A 315 12.90 3.17 1.82
C PHE A 315 13.68 4.10 0.91
N GLY A 316 14.29 3.52 -0.12
CA GLY A 316 15.09 4.22 -1.12
C GLY A 316 16.23 3.38 -1.68
N GLU A 317 17.28 4.05 -2.18
CA GLU A 317 18.47 3.37 -2.67
C GLU A 317 19.25 2.71 -1.52
N PRO A 318 19.99 1.61 -1.77
CA PRO A 318 20.58 0.78 -0.72
C PRO A 318 21.49 1.53 0.26
N ASP A 319 22.39 2.38 -0.21
CA ASP A 319 23.30 3.17 0.63
C ASP A 319 22.57 4.17 1.53
N PHE A 320 21.51 4.79 1.00
CA PHE A 320 20.63 5.66 1.78
C PHE A 320 19.91 4.90 2.89
N VAL A 321 19.35 3.72 2.56
CA VAL A 321 18.66 2.88 3.55
C VAL A 321 19.62 2.46 4.65
N CYS A 322 20.83 1.98 4.29
CA CYS A 322 21.83 1.55 5.27
C CYS A 322 22.28 2.68 6.21
N SER A 323 22.62 3.85 5.67
CA SER A 323 23.06 4.99 6.50
C SER A 323 21.95 5.51 7.41
N THR A 324 20.72 5.55 6.90
CA THR A 324 19.54 5.97 7.66
C THR A 324 19.18 4.99 8.77
N VAL A 325 19.24 3.69 8.51
CA VAL A 325 19.03 2.66 9.54
C VAL A 325 20.06 2.79 10.65
N ARG A 326 21.33 2.98 10.32
CA ARG A 326 22.40 3.16 11.30
C ARG A 326 22.18 4.41 12.17
N LEU A 327 21.78 5.53 11.58
CA LEU A 327 21.38 6.74 12.29
C LEU A 327 20.19 6.49 13.22
N CYS A 328 19.15 5.81 12.74
CA CYS A 328 17.97 5.50 13.53
C CYS A 328 18.29 4.59 14.74
N VAL A 329 19.08 3.53 14.51
CA VAL A 329 19.46 2.57 15.55
C VAL A 329 20.27 3.25 16.66
N GLU A 330 21.25 4.09 16.33
CA GLU A 330 22.05 4.78 17.34
C GLU A 330 21.24 5.80 18.16
N ASN A 331 20.15 6.32 17.61
CA ASN A 331 19.23 7.25 18.24
C ASN A 331 17.98 6.59 18.87
N GLY A 332 17.94 5.26 18.92
CA GLY A 332 16.86 4.52 19.58
C GLY A 332 15.54 4.47 18.79
N ILE A 333 15.54 4.85 17.53
CA ILE A 333 14.39 4.71 16.64
C ILE A 333 14.38 3.29 16.07
N MET A 334 13.24 2.61 16.11
CA MET A 334 13.11 1.24 15.60
C MET A 334 12.78 1.20 14.12
N PRO A 335 13.70 0.73 13.25
CA PRO A 335 13.40 0.44 11.85
C PRO A 335 12.54 -0.83 11.77
N LEU A 336 11.24 -0.68 11.48
CA LEU A 336 10.34 -1.83 11.33
C LEU A 336 10.33 -2.41 9.91
N VAL A 337 10.44 -1.53 8.91
CA VAL A 337 10.52 -1.93 7.50
C VAL A 337 11.68 -1.18 6.86
N CYS A 338 12.61 -1.92 6.29
CA CYS A 338 13.71 -1.38 5.48
C CYS A 338 13.57 -1.92 4.06
N ALA A 339 13.38 -1.04 3.08
CA ALA A 339 13.00 -1.44 1.74
C ALA A 339 13.83 -0.75 0.66
N THR A 340 14.24 -1.54 -0.33
CA THR A 340 14.89 -1.04 -1.54
C THR A 340 14.37 -1.78 -2.77
N GLY A 341 14.50 -1.16 -3.93
CA GLY A 341 14.23 -1.82 -5.21
C GLY A 341 15.44 -2.59 -5.78
N SER A 342 16.62 -2.48 -5.17
CA SER A 342 17.83 -3.23 -5.57
C SER A 342 17.85 -4.60 -4.92
N VAL A 343 18.45 -5.59 -5.61
CA VAL A 343 18.70 -6.92 -5.04
C VAL A 343 20.10 -6.93 -4.42
N ASN A 344 20.17 -6.96 -3.09
CA ASN A 344 21.46 -7.00 -2.39
C ASN A 344 21.40 -7.88 -1.14
N LYS A 345 22.02 -9.06 -1.22
CA LYS A 345 22.05 -10.04 -0.12
C LYS A 345 22.84 -9.57 1.10
N GLN A 346 23.92 -8.83 0.88
CA GLN A 346 24.78 -8.33 1.95
C GLN A 346 24.03 -7.27 2.77
N MET A 347 23.25 -6.39 2.11
CA MET A 347 22.44 -5.40 2.79
C MET A 347 21.52 -6.05 3.82
N LYS A 348 20.85 -7.15 3.47
CA LYS A 348 19.95 -7.86 4.42
C LYS A 348 20.68 -8.31 5.67
N GLN A 349 21.86 -8.91 5.52
CA GLN A 349 22.66 -9.36 6.65
C GLN A 349 23.14 -8.19 7.50
N THR A 350 23.72 -7.17 6.88
CA THR A 350 24.25 -5.97 7.56
C THR A 350 23.16 -5.24 8.33
N LEU A 351 21.99 -5.04 7.72
CA LEU A 351 20.86 -4.38 8.36
C LEU A 351 20.27 -5.23 9.50
N HIS A 352 20.20 -6.55 9.33
CA HIS A 352 19.75 -7.44 10.39
C HIS A 352 20.61 -7.30 11.65
N GLU A 353 21.93 -7.31 11.49
CA GLU A 353 22.88 -7.15 12.59
C GLU A 353 22.75 -5.78 13.29
N GLU A 354 22.51 -4.72 12.52
CA GLU A 354 22.30 -3.37 13.09
C GLU A 354 20.95 -3.24 13.78
N ILE A 355 19.86 -3.65 13.15
CA ILE A 355 18.49 -3.50 13.69
C ILE A 355 18.32 -4.34 14.95
N LYS A 356 18.91 -5.52 15.02
CA LYS A 356 18.85 -6.40 16.19
C LYS A 356 19.27 -5.69 17.48
N LYS A 357 20.24 -4.77 17.41
CA LYS A 357 20.73 -4.01 18.59
C LYS A 357 19.63 -3.19 19.28
N VAL A 358 18.68 -2.66 18.50
CA VAL A 358 17.56 -1.88 19.04
C VAL A 358 16.31 -2.74 19.21
N ALA A 359 16.10 -3.74 18.38
CA ALA A 359 14.99 -4.67 18.46
C ALA A 359 15.02 -5.47 19.78
N ASP A 360 16.18 -6.01 20.16
CA ASP A 360 16.38 -6.72 21.43
C ASP A 360 16.09 -5.80 22.63
N ARG A 361 16.48 -4.53 22.56
CA ARG A 361 16.24 -3.53 23.61
C ARG A 361 14.75 -3.20 23.80
N TYR A 362 13.97 -3.22 22.75
CA TYR A 362 12.53 -2.92 22.78
C TYR A 362 11.65 -4.16 22.78
N PHE A 363 12.23 -5.36 22.84
CA PHE A 363 11.51 -6.64 22.78
C PHE A 363 10.63 -6.75 21.52
N ILE A 364 11.15 -6.27 20.38
CA ILE A 364 10.47 -6.33 19.08
C ILE A 364 11.03 -7.52 18.31
N GLU A 365 10.21 -8.53 18.12
CA GLU A 365 10.61 -9.78 17.46
C GLU A 365 10.48 -9.70 15.93
N ARG A 366 9.62 -8.79 15.44
CA ARG A 366 9.29 -8.73 14.00
C ARG A 366 9.64 -7.38 13.38
N TYR A 367 10.49 -7.44 12.38
CA TYR A 367 10.80 -6.37 11.43
C TYR A 367 11.14 -6.98 10.07
N GLU A 368 11.05 -6.24 9.00
CA GLU A 368 11.23 -6.74 7.64
C GLU A 368 12.30 -5.96 6.90
N ILE A 369 13.18 -6.68 6.22
CA ILE A 369 14.20 -6.12 5.32
C ILE A 369 13.90 -6.65 3.93
N LEU A 370 13.45 -5.75 3.06
CA LEU A 370 12.87 -6.06 1.77
C LEU A 370 13.77 -5.55 0.63
N ASP A 371 13.99 -6.36 -0.36
CA ASP A 371 14.66 -6.01 -1.60
C ASP A 371 13.76 -6.33 -2.80
N ASP A 372 13.98 -5.66 -3.93
CA ASP A 372 13.19 -5.77 -5.17
C ASP A 372 11.68 -5.67 -4.96
N VAL A 373 11.27 -4.67 -4.17
CA VAL A 373 9.86 -4.48 -3.81
C VAL A 373 9.25 -3.23 -4.40
N ASP A 374 7.93 -3.23 -4.47
CA ASP A 374 7.11 -2.08 -4.81
C ASP A 374 6.52 -1.39 -3.56
N PHE A 375 5.95 -0.19 -3.77
CA PHE A 375 5.36 0.60 -2.70
C PHE A 375 4.10 -0.03 -2.09
N LYS A 376 3.45 -0.98 -2.76
CA LYS A 376 2.29 -1.68 -2.18
C LYS A 376 2.73 -2.65 -1.08
N VAL A 377 3.79 -3.40 -1.32
CA VAL A 377 4.36 -4.30 -0.31
C VAL A 377 4.84 -3.51 0.91
N ILE A 378 5.51 -2.38 0.68
CA ILE A 378 5.98 -1.49 1.76
C ILE A 378 4.80 -0.95 2.58
N GLU A 379 3.73 -0.50 1.92
CA GLU A 379 2.51 -0.01 2.56
C GLU A 379 1.85 -1.10 3.42
N ASP A 380 1.69 -2.30 2.88
CA ASP A 380 1.07 -3.42 3.59
C ASP A 380 1.88 -3.83 4.83
N MET A 381 3.22 -3.82 4.73
CA MET A 381 4.09 -4.06 5.87
C MET A 381 4.05 -2.92 6.90
N ALA A 382 3.99 -1.66 6.45
CA ALA A 382 3.85 -0.51 7.33
C ALA A 382 2.59 -0.60 8.21
N VAL A 383 1.47 -1.00 7.60
CA VAL A 383 0.21 -1.23 8.32
C VAL A 383 0.32 -2.43 9.26
N THR A 384 0.82 -3.56 8.76
CA THR A 384 0.92 -4.81 9.52
C THR A 384 1.79 -4.67 10.77
N LEU A 385 2.89 -3.91 10.67
CA LEU A 385 3.84 -3.71 11.77
C LEU A 385 3.58 -2.43 12.57
N HIS A 386 2.47 -1.73 12.31
CA HIS A 386 2.08 -0.51 13.01
C HIS A 386 3.13 0.59 12.99
N ALA A 387 3.71 0.83 11.83
CA ALA A 387 4.67 1.92 11.66
C ALA A 387 4.01 3.29 11.92
N ASN A 388 4.81 4.23 12.40
CA ASN A 388 4.34 5.58 12.74
C ASN A 388 5.22 6.71 12.16
N LEU A 389 6.21 6.33 11.37
CA LEU A 389 7.15 7.25 10.75
C LEU A 389 7.57 6.68 9.39
N LEU A 390 7.63 7.52 8.37
CA LEU A 390 8.17 7.18 7.05
C LEU A 390 9.44 8.01 6.83
N ILE A 391 10.50 7.40 6.31
CA ILE A 391 11.75 8.08 5.95
C ILE A 391 12.14 7.63 4.53
N GLY A 392 12.20 8.57 3.60
CA GLY A 392 12.54 8.26 2.22
C GLY A 392 12.25 9.42 1.26
N ASN A 393 12.17 9.11 -0.02
CA ASN A 393 11.94 10.08 -1.07
C ASN A 393 10.45 10.45 -1.26
N SER A 394 10.14 11.31 -2.23
CA SER A 394 8.77 11.78 -2.48
C SER A 394 7.79 10.71 -2.97
N ASP A 395 8.28 9.55 -3.42
CA ASP A 395 7.40 8.45 -3.85
C ASP A 395 6.60 7.87 -2.66
N GLY A 396 7.08 8.07 -1.43
CA GLY A 396 6.35 7.73 -0.21
C GLY A 396 5.17 8.64 0.14
N ARG A 397 4.98 9.75 -0.59
CA ARG A 397 3.89 10.70 -0.34
C ARG A 397 2.50 10.05 -0.32
N ARG A 398 2.25 9.11 -1.23
CA ARG A 398 0.97 8.39 -1.25
C ARG A 398 0.71 7.61 0.05
N MET A 399 1.76 7.02 0.64
CA MET A 399 1.63 6.35 1.95
C MET A 399 1.42 7.37 3.07
N GLU A 400 2.12 8.52 3.04
CA GLU A 400 1.93 9.62 4.00
C GLU A 400 0.46 10.07 4.01
N ASP A 401 -0.09 10.37 2.83
CA ASP A 401 -1.47 10.86 2.68
C ASP A 401 -2.49 9.79 3.12
N LYS A 402 -2.29 8.52 2.70
CA LYS A 402 -3.23 7.43 2.94
C LYS A 402 -3.21 6.90 4.38
N LEU A 403 -2.04 6.79 4.97
CA LEU A 403 -1.87 6.22 6.32
C LEU A 403 -1.81 7.29 7.41
N HIS A 404 -1.78 8.57 7.04
CA HIS A 404 -1.60 9.70 7.96
C HIS A 404 -0.35 9.54 8.84
N ILE A 405 0.73 9.02 8.25
CA ILE A 405 2.02 8.82 8.89
C ILE A 405 3.00 9.86 8.32
N PRO A 406 3.68 10.67 9.15
CA PRO A 406 4.58 11.70 8.65
C PRO A 406 5.74 11.11 7.83
N LEU A 407 6.06 11.73 6.71
CA LEU A 407 7.19 11.39 5.84
C LEU A 407 8.31 12.41 5.98
N VAL A 408 9.45 11.99 6.52
CA VAL A 408 10.70 12.72 6.49
C VAL A 408 11.39 12.49 5.15
N ARG A 409 11.40 13.53 4.32
CA ARG A 409 11.92 13.44 2.96
C ARG A 409 13.43 13.54 2.93
N ARG A 410 14.08 12.49 2.46
CA ARG A 410 15.52 12.36 2.20
C ARG A 410 15.75 11.44 1.01
N GLY A 411 16.94 11.45 0.46
CA GLY A 411 17.32 10.67 -0.70
C GLY A 411 16.82 11.29 -2.02
N PHE A 412 16.67 10.46 -3.04
CA PHE A 412 16.29 10.85 -4.40
C PHE A 412 15.12 9.97 -4.91
N PRO A 413 14.12 10.51 -5.63
CA PRO A 413 13.91 11.94 -5.94
C PRO A 413 13.07 12.66 -4.86
N ILE A 414 13.28 13.96 -4.72
CA ILE A 414 12.38 14.85 -3.96
C ILE A 414 11.82 15.88 -4.93
N HIS A 415 10.53 15.79 -5.24
CA HIS A 415 9.85 16.61 -6.24
C HIS A 415 8.62 17.35 -5.70
N ASP A 416 8.25 17.12 -4.46
CA ASP A 416 7.12 17.74 -3.77
C ASP A 416 7.57 18.72 -2.67
N ARG A 417 8.87 19.04 -2.61
CA ARG A 417 9.49 20.01 -1.72
C ARG A 417 10.57 20.79 -2.49
N VAL A 418 10.72 22.07 -2.15
CA VAL A 418 11.83 22.89 -2.66
C VAL A 418 13.10 22.60 -1.88
N GLY A 419 14.24 22.50 -2.56
CA GLY A 419 15.55 22.37 -1.95
C GLY A 419 15.98 20.95 -1.61
N GLY A 420 15.43 19.94 -2.27
CA GLY A 420 15.82 18.53 -2.07
C GLY A 420 17.34 18.32 -2.24
N GLN A 421 17.96 18.96 -3.21
CA GLN A 421 19.39 18.93 -3.48
C GLN A 421 20.26 19.60 -2.41
N ARG A 422 19.68 20.43 -1.54
CA ARG A 422 20.35 21.17 -0.46
C ARG A 422 20.23 20.51 0.91
N LEU A 423 19.53 19.38 1.00
CA LEU A 423 19.42 18.62 2.24
C LEU A 423 20.77 17.97 2.54
N ARG A 424 21.38 18.37 3.68
CA ARG A 424 22.62 17.80 4.17
C ARG A 424 22.34 16.62 5.09
N MET A 425 23.10 15.54 4.90
CA MET A 425 23.04 14.34 5.73
C MET A 425 24.39 13.99 6.36
N LEU A 426 25.48 14.38 5.71
CA LEU A 426 26.84 14.01 6.09
C LEU A 426 27.40 14.89 7.20
N GLY A 427 28.29 14.30 8.02
CA GLY A 427 28.92 14.96 9.16
C GLY A 427 27.97 15.14 10.33
N TYR A 428 28.50 15.68 11.44
CA TYR A 428 27.69 15.87 12.65
C TYR A 428 26.54 16.84 12.45
N GLU A 429 26.79 17.98 11.81
CA GLU A 429 25.75 18.98 11.53
C GLU A 429 24.66 18.42 10.58
N GLY A 430 25.06 17.68 9.52
CA GLY A 430 24.10 17.05 8.62
C GLY A 430 23.26 15.99 9.34
N SER A 431 23.90 15.21 10.19
CA SER A 431 23.24 14.18 11.01
C SER A 431 22.31 14.80 12.05
N LEU A 432 22.70 15.95 12.65
CA LEU A 432 21.86 16.72 13.57
C LEU A 432 20.58 17.20 12.90
N LEU A 433 20.71 17.86 11.75
CA LEU A 433 19.54 18.36 10.99
C LEU A 433 18.62 17.21 10.57
N PHE A 434 19.17 16.07 10.21
CA PHE A 434 18.37 14.90 9.85
C PHE A 434 17.67 14.28 11.07
N LEU A 435 18.37 14.19 12.19
CA LEU A 435 17.81 13.72 13.46
C LEU A 435 16.66 14.63 13.94
N ASP A 436 16.85 15.94 13.87
CA ASP A 436 15.84 16.93 14.24
C ASP A 436 14.56 16.75 13.41
N ASP A 437 14.68 16.58 12.09
CA ASP A 437 13.52 16.33 11.23
C ASP A 437 12.78 15.05 11.63
N ILE A 438 13.53 13.99 11.95
CA ILE A 438 12.96 12.72 12.39
C ILE A 438 12.28 12.88 13.76
N SER A 439 12.98 13.44 14.73
CA SER A 439 12.47 13.64 16.08
C SER A 439 11.24 14.53 16.10
N ASN A 440 11.26 15.63 15.33
CA ASN A 440 10.12 16.54 15.19
C ASN A 440 8.92 15.89 14.51
N ALA A 441 9.12 14.97 13.56
CA ALA A 441 8.03 14.20 12.96
C ALA A 441 7.35 13.28 13.99
N VAL A 442 8.14 12.63 14.86
CA VAL A 442 7.62 11.80 15.97
C VAL A 442 6.87 12.65 16.99
N VAL A 443 7.45 13.79 17.42
CA VAL A 443 6.83 14.73 18.38
C VAL A 443 5.53 15.28 17.84
N LYS A 444 5.53 15.81 16.60
CA LYS A 444 4.33 16.38 15.96
C LYS A 444 3.15 15.40 15.99
N ARG A 445 3.39 14.14 15.66
CA ARG A 445 2.33 13.13 15.69
C ARG A 445 1.77 12.90 17.09
N LYS A 446 2.65 12.81 18.09
CA LYS A 446 2.26 12.65 19.50
C LYS A 446 1.47 13.86 20.00
N GLU A 447 1.93 15.06 19.70
CA GLU A 447 1.27 16.31 20.14
C GLU A 447 -0.04 16.57 19.42
N THR A 448 -0.15 16.27 18.12
CA THR A 448 -1.41 16.43 17.39
C THR A 448 -2.49 15.57 18.01
N GLY A 449 -2.25 14.30 18.27
CA GLY A 449 -3.21 13.44 18.96
C GLY A 449 -3.59 13.96 20.35
N PHE A 450 -2.61 14.40 21.15
CA PHE A 450 -2.84 14.96 22.48
C PHE A 450 -3.60 16.30 22.44
N ARG A 451 -3.24 17.19 21.50
CA ARG A 451 -3.93 18.48 21.32
C ARG A 451 -5.37 18.31 20.84
N GLU A 452 -5.61 17.39 19.91
CA GLU A 452 -6.96 17.03 19.47
C GLU A 452 -7.78 16.47 20.63
N GLU A 453 -7.21 15.59 21.44
CA GLU A 453 -7.86 15.06 22.63
C GLU A 453 -8.19 16.17 23.65
N ILE A 454 -7.22 17.06 23.95
CA ILE A 454 -7.42 18.21 24.83
C ILE A 454 -8.43 19.19 24.24
N TYR A 455 -8.33 19.53 22.96
CA TYR A 455 -9.27 20.41 22.28
C TYR A 455 -10.69 19.84 22.32
N ASN A 456 -10.84 18.55 22.00
CA ASN A 456 -12.12 17.88 22.07
C ASN A 456 -12.67 17.81 23.50
N LYS A 457 -11.79 17.69 24.49
CA LYS A 457 -12.16 17.61 25.91
C LYS A 457 -12.58 18.96 26.52
N TYR A 458 -11.92 20.06 26.13
CA TYR A 458 -12.05 21.35 26.82
C TYR A 458 -12.62 22.47 25.96
N TYR A 459 -12.51 22.41 24.64
CA TYR A 459 -12.86 23.51 23.72
C TYR A 459 -13.92 23.14 22.70
N ASN A 460 -14.07 21.85 22.38
CA ASN A 460 -15.22 21.44 21.63
C ASN A 460 -16.38 21.34 22.63
N GLU A 461 -17.46 22.04 22.42
CA GLU A 461 -18.75 21.75 23.06
C GLU A 461 -19.31 20.40 22.58
N SER A 462 -18.44 19.42 22.41
CA SER A 462 -18.82 18.08 22.04
C SER A 462 -19.60 17.53 23.19
N LYS A 463 -20.88 17.24 22.93
CA LYS A 463 -21.74 16.42 23.77
C LYS A 463 -20.88 15.29 24.32
N THR A 464 -20.90 15.11 25.65
CA THR A 464 -20.22 13.95 26.27
C THR A 464 -20.65 12.66 25.56
N ILE A 465 -19.91 11.57 25.72
CA ILE A 465 -20.35 10.27 25.15
C ILE A 465 -21.77 9.96 25.63
N GLU A 466 -22.09 10.29 26.87
CA GLU A 466 -23.43 10.18 27.44
C GLU A 466 -24.46 11.05 26.70
N ASP A 467 -24.10 12.28 26.34
CA ASP A 467 -25.00 13.17 25.58
C ASP A 467 -25.18 12.68 24.14
N ARG A 468 -24.14 12.17 23.53
CA ARG A 468 -24.18 11.60 22.15
C ARG A 468 -24.95 10.28 22.06
N THR A 469 -25.01 9.52 23.16
CA THR A 469 -25.76 8.26 23.25
C THR A 469 -27.17 8.45 23.79
N LYS A 470 -27.51 9.63 24.34
CA LYS A 470 -28.79 9.91 25.03
C LYS A 470 -30.02 9.64 24.18
N SER A 471 -29.93 9.92 22.88
CA SER A 471 -30.99 9.67 21.89
C SER A 471 -30.88 8.31 21.18
N HIS A 472 -29.86 7.48 21.53
CA HIS A 472 -29.60 6.20 20.84
C HIS A 472 -30.13 5.03 21.68
N PRO A 473 -31.29 4.41 21.31
CA PRO A 473 -31.90 3.35 22.12
C PRO A 473 -30.96 2.16 22.44
N CYS A 474 -30.13 1.75 21.49
CA CYS A 474 -29.25 0.57 21.64
C CYS A 474 -27.98 0.84 22.48
N PHE A 475 -27.64 2.11 22.76
CA PHE A 475 -26.44 2.46 23.53
C PHE A 475 -26.80 3.02 24.92
N ASN A 476 -27.96 3.67 25.05
CA ASN A 476 -28.46 4.17 26.32
C ASN A 476 -29.91 3.71 26.53
N GLY A 477 -30.12 2.64 27.28
CA GLY A 477 -31.42 2.02 27.51
C GLY A 477 -32.52 2.89 28.09
N CYS A 478 -32.21 4.14 28.48
CA CYS A 478 -33.17 5.11 29.03
C CYS A 478 -33.84 6.00 27.97
N ALA A 479 -33.65 5.76 26.69
CA ALA A 479 -34.25 6.53 25.61
C ALA A 479 -35.72 6.11 25.38
N SER A 480 -36.55 6.18 26.45
CA SER A 480 -37.98 6.03 26.32
C SER A 480 -38.51 7.17 25.44
N GLY A 481 -39.03 6.81 24.26
CA GLY A 481 -39.58 7.77 23.31
C GLY A 481 -38.76 7.97 22.04
N CYS A 482 -37.48 7.60 22.00
CA CYS A 482 -36.67 7.62 20.77
C CYS A 482 -36.88 6.35 19.94
N ALA A 483 -37.15 6.51 18.65
CA ALA A 483 -37.30 5.40 17.72
C ALA A 483 -36.03 5.16 16.91
N ARG A 484 -35.84 3.91 16.50
CA ARG A 484 -34.83 3.46 15.56
C ARG A 484 -35.44 2.81 14.33
N MET A 485 -34.73 2.85 13.24
CA MET A 485 -35.04 2.13 12.02
C MET A 485 -33.82 1.36 11.53
N HIS A 486 -33.98 0.08 11.25
CA HIS A 486 -32.98 -0.71 10.60
C HIS A 486 -33.29 -0.84 9.09
N LEU A 487 -32.29 -0.66 8.25
CA LEU A 487 -32.40 -0.75 6.80
C LEU A 487 -31.70 -2.02 6.31
N PRO A 488 -32.43 -3.00 5.77
CA PRO A 488 -31.87 -4.26 5.32
C PRO A 488 -31.27 -4.13 3.90
N VAL A 489 -30.17 -3.40 3.77
CA VAL A 489 -29.47 -3.14 2.49
C VAL A 489 -28.23 -4.02 2.29
N ALA A 490 -27.87 -4.86 3.27
CA ALA A 490 -26.63 -5.60 3.30
C ALA A 490 -26.85 -7.14 3.30
N PRO A 491 -27.21 -7.76 2.16
CA PRO A 491 -27.54 -9.20 2.13
C PRO A 491 -26.32 -10.13 2.18
N ARG A 492 -25.13 -9.69 1.71
CA ARG A 492 -23.91 -10.53 1.65
C ARG A 492 -23.15 -10.48 2.96
N CYS A 493 -22.32 -11.48 3.23
CA CYS A 493 -21.34 -11.48 4.32
C CYS A 493 -20.06 -12.19 3.87
N ASN A 494 -18.95 -11.77 4.39
CA ASN A 494 -17.61 -12.24 4.04
C ASN A 494 -17.02 -13.26 5.02
N ILE A 495 -17.80 -13.69 6.04
CA ILE A 495 -17.39 -14.74 6.97
C ILE A 495 -18.49 -15.79 7.09
N GLN A 496 -18.15 -17.00 7.53
CA GLN A 496 -19.11 -18.05 7.89
C GLN A 496 -18.91 -18.45 9.34
N CYS A 497 -19.87 -18.07 10.18
CA CYS A 497 -19.91 -18.52 11.58
C CYS A 497 -20.55 -19.92 11.65
N ASN A 498 -20.07 -20.79 12.54
CA ASN A 498 -20.58 -22.14 12.72
C ASN A 498 -22.03 -22.20 13.26
N TYR A 499 -22.54 -21.12 13.78
CA TYR A 499 -23.93 -20.95 14.24
C TYR A 499 -24.84 -20.23 13.25
N CYS A 500 -24.42 -20.01 12.02
CA CYS A 500 -25.15 -19.30 10.99
C CYS A 500 -25.33 -20.15 9.73
N VAL A 501 -26.54 -20.20 9.16
CA VAL A 501 -26.84 -20.92 7.92
C VAL A 501 -27.07 -20.01 6.72
N ARG A 502 -26.95 -18.69 6.85
CA ARG A 502 -27.13 -17.70 5.77
C ARG A 502 -28.52 -17.66 5.14
N LYS A 503 -29.40 -18.55 5.51
CA LYS A 503 -30.82 -18.56 5.12
C LYS A 503 -31.63 -17.53 5.92
N PHE A 504 -31.15 -17.21 7.12
CA PHE A 504 -31.75 -16.27 8.06
C PHE A 504 -30.88 -15.05 8.25
N ASP A 505 -31.44 -13.99 8.83
CA ASP A 505 -30.71 -12.79 9.22
C ASP A 505 -29.53 -13.12 10.15
N CYS A 506 -28.54 -12.23 10.18
CA CYS A 506 -27.32 -12.45 10.94
C CYS A 506 -27.59 -12.56 12.44
N PRO A 507 -27.29 -13.70 13.10
CA PRO A 507 -27.53 -13.88 14.54
C PRO A 507 -26.63 -13.04 15.44
N ASN A 508 -25.60 -12.40 14.90
CA ASN A 508 -24.72 -11.48 15.62
C ASN A 508 -25.34 -10.08 15.77
N GLU A 509 -26.12 -9.69 14.77
CA GLU A 509 -26.57 -8.31 14.60
C GLU A 509 -28.05 -8.18 14.83
N SER A 510 -28.80 -9.24 14.51
CA SER A 510 -30.23 -9.26 14.56
C SER A 510 -30.76 -10.60 15.10
N ARG A 511 -32.04 -10.68 15.36
CA ARG A 511 -32.70 -11.94 15.67
C ARG A 511 -32.71 -12.82 14.43
N PRO A 512 -32.36 -14.13 14.52
CA PRO A 512 -32.48 -15.04 13.40
C PRO A 512 -33.94 -15.07 12.92
N GLY A 513 -34.20 -14.56 11.75
CA GLY A 513 -35.50 -14.44 11.16
C GLY A 513 -35.35 -14.28 9.65
N VAL A 514 -36.42 -14.04 8.93
CA VAL A 514 -36.40 -13.73 7.52
C VAL A 514 -36.78 -12.27 7.36
N THR A 515 -35.84 -11.45 6.91
CA THR A 515 -36.13 -10.07 6.49
C THR A 515 -37.13 -10.10 5.33
N THR A 516 -38.15 -9.28 5.42
CA THR A 516 -39.27 -9.29 4.48
C THR A 516 -38.82 -8.92 3.07
N LYS A 517 -37.90 -7.95 2.95
CA LYS A 517 -37.34 -7.50 1.66
C LYS A 517 -35.97 -6.86 1.88
N VAL A 518 -35.00 -7.20 1.05
CA VAL A 518 -33.75 -6.44 0.91
C VAL A 518 -34.03 -5.21 0.08
N LEU A 519 -33.58 -4.05 0.53
CA LEU A 519 -33.83 -2.75 -0.10
C LEU A 519 -32.61 -2.32 -0.93
N MET A 520 -32.90 -1.72 -2.07
CA MET A 520 -31.89 -0.91 -2.78
C MET A 520 -31.71 0.43 -2.08
N PRO A 521 -30.57 1.14 -2.23
CA PRO A 521 -30.32 2.42 -1.54
C PRO A 521 -31.42 3.46 -1.72
N GLU A 522 -31.97 3.60 -2.91
CA GLU A 522 -33.04 4.52 -3.24
C GLU A 522 -34.39 4.12 -2.56
N GLU A 523 -34.67 2.83 -2.53
CA GLU A 523 -35.84 2.30 -1.81
C GLU A 523 -35.70 2.51 -0.29
N ALA A 524 -34.48 2.39 0.24
CA ALA A 524 -34.17 2.65 1.64
C ALA A 524 -34.43 4.11 2.01
N LEU A 525 -34.04 5.07 1.13
CA LEU A 525 -34.35 6.49 1.31
C LEU A 525 -35.85 6.74 1.33
N GLU A 526 -36.62 6.20 0.37
CA GLU A 526 -38.08 6.41 0.32
C GLU A 526 -38.77 5.80 1.56
N LYS A 527 -38.30 4.64 1.99
CA LYS A 527 -38.79 4.04 3.24
C LYS A 527 -38.45 4.90 4.45
N TYR A 528 -37.23 5.47 4.49
CA TYR A 528 -36.83 6.42 5.53
C TYR A 528 -37.76 7.65 5.61
N LYS A 529 -38.01 8.31 4.48
CA LYS A 529 -38.88 9.46 4.38
C LYS A 529 -40.28 9.17 4.96
N LEU A 530 -40.86 8.05 4.53
CA LEU A 530 -42.19 7.65 4.99
C LEU A 530 -42.26 7.34 6.49
N VAL A 531 -41.23 6.65 7.01
CA VAL A 531 -41.14 6.35 8.45
C VAL A 531 -40.91 7.63 9.24
N LYS A 532 -40.07 8.53 8.79
CA LYS A 532 -39.78 9.81 9.44
C LYS A 532 -41.01 10.71 9.50
N GLU A 533 -41.85 10.75 8.45
CA GLU A 533 -43.11 11.47 8.41
C GLU A 533 -44.09 10.94 9.46
N LYS A 534 -44.21 9.60 9.56
CA LYS A 534 -45.15 8.98 10.51
C LYS A 534 -44.62 8.87 11.93
N MET A 535 -43.29 8.92 12.09
CA MET A 535 -42.57 8.79 13.37
C MET A 535 -41.54 9.93 13.53
N PRO A 536 -41.97 11.15 13.88
CA PRO A 536 -41.05 12.29 14.07
C PRO A 536 -39.99 12.06 15.13
N ASN A 537 -40.19 11.12 16.06
CA ASN A 537 -39.25 10.70 17.10
C ASN A 537 -38.21 9.68 16.61
N LEU A 538 -38.13 9.40 15.31
CA LEU A 538 -37.07 8.60 14.71
C LEU A 538 -35.74 9.37 14.77
N THR A 539 -34.80 8.89 15.59
CA THR A 539 -33.50 9.53 15.83
C THR A 539 -32.34 8.75 15.27
N VAL A 540 -32.51 7.44 15.05
CA VAL A 540 -31.42 6.54 14.65
C VAL A 540 -31.79 5.72 13.42
N VAL A 541 -30.91 5.74 12.45
CA VAL A 541 -30.92 4.82 11.29
C VAL A 541 -29.74 3.87 11.41
N GLY A 542 -30.01 2.57 11.38
CA GLY A 542 -29.03 1.52 11.52
C GLY A 542 -28.97 0.60 10.32
N ILE A 543 -27.78 0.13 9.96
CA ILE A 543 -27.57 -0.98 9.02
C ILE A 543 -27.05 -2.17 9.82
N ALA A 544 -27.91 -3.20 9.99
CA ALA A 544 -27.64 -4.35 10.85
C ALA A 544 -27.95 -5.70 10.16
N GLY A 545 -27.73 -5.78 8.88
CA GLY A 545 -27.96 -7.00 8.13
C GLY A 545 -28.84 -6.81 6.88
N PRO A 546 -29.36 -7.93 6.35
CA PRO A 546 -29.36 -9.32 6.86
C PRO A 546 -28.00 -10.05 6.84
N GLY A 547 -27.01 -9.56 6.14
CA GLY A 547 -25.61 -10.03 6.16
C GLY A 547 -24.68 -9.11 6.95
N ASP A 548 -23.63 -8.62 6.34
CA ASP A 548 -22.67 -7.72 6.95
C ASP A 548 -22.57 -6.38 6.19
N ALA A 549 -22.73 -5.26 6.90
CA ALA A 549 -22.78 -3.95 6.29
C ALA A 549 -21.52 -3.59 5.49
N LEU A 550 -20.34 -4.03 5.93
CA LEU A 550 -19.06 -3.74 5.23
C LEU A 550 -18.72 -4.75 4.12
N ALA A 551 -19.40 -5.90 4.08
CA ALA A 551 -19.35 -6.80 2.93
C ALA A 551 -20.22 -6.30 1.77
N ASN A 552 -21.07 -5.31 2.02
CA ASN A 552 -21.94 -4.61 1.07
C ASN A 552 -21.69 -3.09 1.15
N PHE A 553 -20.41 -2.71 1.10
CA PHE A 553 -20.05 -1.34 1.43
C PHE A 553 -20.60 -0.30 0.45
N ASP A 554 -20.71 -0.64 -0.83
CA ASP A 554 -21.21 0.27 -1.86
C ASP A 554 -22.70 0.61 -1.62
N GLU A 555 -23.52 -0.39 -1.35
CA GLU A 555 -24.93 -0.23 -1.03
C GLU A 555 -25.11 0.48 0.34
N THR A 556 -24.30 0.13 1.31
CA THR A 556 -24.26 0.78 2.62
C THR A 556 -23.90 2.25 2.50
N LYS A 557 -22.81 2.57 1.80
CA LYS A 557 -22.34 3.94 1.56
C LYS A 557 -23.40 4.78 0.85
N ARG A 558 -23.91 4.26 -0.27
CA ARG A 558 -24.93 4.97 -1.06
C ARG A 558 -26.19 5.27 -0.25
N THR A 559 -26.62 4.31 0.58
CA THR A 559 -27.79 4.51 1.48
C THR A 559 -27.54 5.62 2.49
N LEU A 560 -26.35 5.64 3.13
CA LEU A 560 -26.00 6.67 4.11
C LEU A 560 -25.89 8.05 3.45
N GLU A 561 -25.27 8.15 2.26
CA GLU A 561 -25.16 9.41 1.50
C GLU A 561 -26.55 9.98 1.19
N LEU A 562 -27.43 9.17 0.62
CA LEU A 562 -28.79 9.61 0.26
C LEU A 562 -29.61 10.10 1.46
N ILE A 563 -29.50 9.40 2.58
CA ILE A 563 -30.23 9.82 3.79
C ILE A 563 -29.60 11.06 4.40
N GLN A 564 -28.28 11.19 4.41
CA GLN A 564 -27.58 12.36 4.94
C GLN A 564 -27.86 13.63 4.11
N GLU A 565 -28.00 13.49 2.80
CA GLU A 565 -28.42 14.61 1.93
C GLU A 565 -29.82 15.10 2.26
N TYR A 566 -30.73 14.20 2.67
CA TYR A 566 -32.10 14.51 3.00
C TYR A 566 -32.29 15.01 4.46
N ASP A 567 -31.64 14.33 5.43
CA ASP A 567 -31.75 14.63 6.87
C ASP A 567 -30.37 14.63 7.53
N LYS A 568 -29.85 15.81 7.87
CA LYS A 568 -28.51 16.00 8.48
C LYS A 568 -28.47 15.71 9.97
N ASP A 569 -29.63 15.62 10.63
CA ASP A 569 -29.72 15.49 12.08
C ASP A 569 -29.90 14.04 12.55
N VAL A 570 -30.03 13.09 11.63
CA VAL A 570 -30.20 11.68 11.94
C VAL A 570 -28.89 11.06 12.42
N THR A 571 -28.95 10.22 13.43
CA THR A 571 -27.78 9.46 13.93
C THR A 571 -27.62 8.17 13.15
N PHE A 572 -26.47 7.97 12.51
CA PHE A 572 -26.15 6.74 11.83
C PHE A 572 -25.48 5.71 12.76
N CYS A 573 -25.98 4.49 12.72
CA CYS A 573 -25.46 3.33 13.43
C CYS A 573 -25.20 2.18 12.46
N LEU A 574 -24.11 1.44 12.66
CA LEU A 574 -23.74 0.34 11.78
C LEU A 574 -23.29 -0.87 12.60
N SER A 575 -23.68 -2.07 12.17
CA SER A 575 -23.23 -3.32 12.76
C SER A 575 -22.42 -4.14 11.75
N THR A 576 -21.31 -4.73 12.21
CA THR A 576 -20.39 -5.48 11.35
C THR A 576 -19.65 -6.59 12.11
N ASN A 577 -19.19 -7.61 11.37
CA ASN A 577 -18.28 -8.62 11.88
C ASN A 577 -16.83 -8.09 12.06
N GLY A 578 -16.52 -6.92 11.52
CA GLY A 578 -15.24 -6.23 11.68
C GLY A 578 -14.14 -6.61 10.70
N LEU A 579 -14.33 -7.61 9.83
CA LEU A 579 -13.28 -8.05 8.89
C LEU A 579 -12.81 -6.93 7.94
N MET A 580 -13.73 -6.08 7.49
CA MET A 580 -13.43 -4.99 6.55
C MET A 580 -13.25 -3.62 7.21
N LEU A 581 -13.29 -3.53 8.55
CA LEU A 581 -13.13 -2.26 9.28
C LEU A 581 -11.85 -1.51 8.95
N PRO A 582 -10.66 -2.14 8.90
CA PRO A 582 -9.43 -1.39 8.59
C PRO A 582 -9.46 -0.70 7.22
N LYS A 583 -10.21 -1.25 6.28
CA LYS A 583 -10.37 -0.67 4.95
C LYS A 583 -11.32 0.53 4.93
N TYR A 584 -12.43 0.45 5.67
CA TYR A 584 -13.53 1.41 5.54
C TYR A 584 -13.73 2.33 6.74
N ALA A 585 -12.95 2.20 7.82
CA ALA A 585 -13.12 2.99 9.04
C ALA A 585 -13.07 4.50 8.80
N ASN A 586 -12.20 4.99 7.95
CA ASN A 586 -12.11 6.42 7.61
C ASN A 586 -13.35 6.89 6.83
N GLU A 587 -13.77 6.11 5.83
CA GLU A 587 -14.94 6.45 5.02
C GLU A 587 -16.22 6.46 5.86
N LEU A 588 -16.35 5.54 6.82
CA LEU A 588 -17.49 5.55 7.76
C LEU A 588 -17.55 6.85 8.57
N CYS A 589 -16.42 7.36 9.02
CA CYS A 589 -16.37 8.64 9.73
C CYS A 589 -16.79 9.81 8.83
N ASP A 590 -16.29 9.81 7.58
CA ASP A 590 -16.59 10.85 6.60
C ASP A 590 -18.08 10.82 6.18
N LEU A 591 -18.72 9.65 6.22
CA LEU A 591 -20.16 9.46 6.01
C LEU A 591 -21.03 9.85 7.24
N GLY A 592 -20.42 10.35 8.32
CA GLY A 592 -21.16 10.80 9.52
C GLY A 592 -21.64 9.65 10.42
N VAL A 593 -21.12 8.44 10.28
CA VAL A 593 -21.42 7.33 11.20
C VAL A 593 -20.80 7.65 12.55
N THR A 594 -21.60 7.62 13.60
CA THR A 594 -21.19 7.99 14.96
C THR A 594 -21.17 6.81 15.93
N HIS A 595 -21.88 5.74 15.60
CA HIS A 595 -22.02 4.55 16.43
C HIS A 595 -21.74 3.29 15.59
N VAL A 596 -20.83 2.44 16.05
CA VAL A 596 -20.52 1.17 15.39
C VAL A 596 -20.59 0.03 16.39
N THR A 597 -21.28 -1.03 16.00
CA THR A 597 -21.31 -2.29 16.74
C THR A 597 -20.42 -3.29 16.02
N VAL A 598 -19.46 -3.89 16.74
CA VAL A 598 -18.60 -4.95 16.21
C VAL A 598 -18.85 -6.24 16.97
N THR A 599 -19.03 -7.35 16.26
CA THR A 599 -19.18 -8.64 16.90
C THR A 599 -17.82 -9.31 17.08
N ILE A 600 -17.42 -9.55 18.34
CA ILE A 600 -16.17 -10.22 18.71
C ILE A 600 -16.50 -11.36 19.67
N ASN A 601 -16.39 -12.61 19.18
CA ASN A 601 -16.73 -13.80 19.98
C ASN A 601 -15.52 -14.51 20.58
N ALA A 602 -14.30 -14.11 20.21
CA ALA A 602 -13.05 -14.60 20.77
C ALA A 602 -11.92 -13.60 20.60
N VAL A 603 -10.99 -13.54 21.55
CA VAL A 603 -9.70 -12.85 21.46
C VAL A 603 -8.53 -13.84 21.55
N ASP A 604 -8.85 -15.13 21.58
CA ASP A 604 -7.92 -16.23 21.39
C ASP A 604 -8.19 -16.87 20.01
N VAL A 605 -7.12 -17.10 19.24
CA VAL A 605 -7.20 -17.59 17.86
C VAL A 605 -7.74 -19.01 17.80
N LYS A 606 -7.42 -19.86 18.78
CA LYS A 606 -7.87 -21.26 18.81
C LYS A 606 -9.36 -21.37 19.14
N ILE A 607 -9.84 -20.51 20.03
CA ILE A 607 -11.28 -20.39 20.30
C ILE A 607 -11.99 -19.82 19.07
N GLY A 608 -11.43 -18.79 18.46
CA GLY A 608 -11.95 -18.22 17.20
C GLY A 608 -12.07 -19.25 16.08
N ALA A 609 -11.09 -20.11 15.90
CA ALA A 609 -11.09 -21.17 14.89
C ALA A 609 -12.22 -22.21 15.09
N GLN A 610 -12.71 -22.39 16.32
CA GLN A 610 -13.89 -23.24 16.58
C GLN A 610 -15.21 -22.54 16.18
N ILE A 611 -15.23 -21.20 16.25
CA ILE A 611 -16.45 -20.39 16.03
C ILE A 611 -16.63 -20.03 14.54
N TYR A 612 -15.54 -19.69 13.86
CA TYR A 612 -15.57 -19.22 12.47
C TYR A 612 -15.05 -20.31 11.52
N LYS A 613 -15.92 -20.78 10.62
CA LYS A 613 -15.59 -21.84 9.66
C LYS A 613 -14.59 -21.34 8.62
N TYR A 614 -14.86 -20.15 8.05
CA TYR A 614 -13.99 -19.51 7.07
C TYR A 614 -14.24 -18.00 7.01
N ILE A 615 -13.29 -17.30 6.41
CA ILE A 615 -13.42 -15.91 5.98
C ILE A 615 -12.98 -15.77 4.52
N ASN A 616 -13.59 -14.82 3.80
CA ASN A 616 -13.16 -14.38 2.48
C ASN A 616 -12.59 -12.96 2.63
N TYR A 617 -11.28 -12.82 2.49
CA TYR A 617 -10.60 -11.55 2.65
C TYR A 617 -9.76 -11.24 1.40
N GLY A 618 -10.09 -10.15 0.71
CA GLY A 618 -9.65 -9.95 -0.65
C GLY A 618 -10.16 -11.07 -1.56
N ASP A 619 -9.29 -11.57 -2.44
CA ASP A 619 -9.60 -12.69 -3.34
C ASP A 619 -9.23 -14.06 -2.76
N THR A 620 -8.94 -14.12 -1.46
CA THR A 620 -8.43 -15.33 -0.80
C THR A 620 -9.40 -15.84 0.26
N HIS A 621 -9.55 -17.17 0.26
CA HIS A 621 -10.34 -17.92 1.22
C HIS A 621 -9.43 -18.51 2.31
N PHE A 622 -9.76 -18.24 3.58
CA PHE A 622 -9.01 -18.72 4.74
C PHE A 622 -9.91 -19.53 5.66
N GLU A 623 -9.35 -20.59 6.27
CA GLU A 623 -10.05 -21.45 7.22
C GLU A 623 -9.24 -21.63 8.52
N GLY A 624 -9.89 -22.14 9.57
CA GLY A 624 -9.27 -22.50 10.83
C GLY A 624 -8.57 -21.34 11.55
N GLU A 625 -7.39 -21.61 12.12
CA GLU A 625 -6.66 -20.60 12.92
C GLU A 625 -6.23 -19.38 12.08
N SER A 626 -5.90 -19.56 10.79
CA SER A 626 -5.56 -18.45 9.90
C SER A 626 -6.73 -17.49 9.69
N ALA A 627 -7.94 -18.04 9.50
CA ALA A 627 -9.16 -17.25 9.38
C ALA A 627 -9.45 -16.46 10.67
N ALA A 628 -9.36 -17.12 11.81
CA ALA A 628 -9.59 -16.52 13.12
C ALA A 628 -8.57 -15.42 13.44
N ALA A 629 -7.29 -15.65 13.13
CA ALA A 629 -6.23 -14.67 13.36
C ALA A 629 -6.41 -13.40 12.52
N ILE A 630 -6.72 -13.54 11.23
CA ILE A 630 -6.95 -12.40 10.33
C ILE A 630 -8.19 -11.62 10.78
N LEU A 631 -9.29 -12.31 11.10
CA LEU A 631 -10.51 -11.66 11.57
C LEU A 631 -10.24 -10.86 12.85
N LEU A 632 -9.62 -11.47 13.84
CA LEU A 632 -9.30 -10.82 15.11
C LEU A 632 -8.38 -9.59 14.91
N ALA A 633 -7.32 -9.74 14.10
CA ALA A 633 -6.40 -8.64 13.81
C ALA A 633 -7.13 -7.45 13.17
N ASN A 634 -8.02 -7.70 12.22
CA ASN A 634 -8.81 -6.68 11.55
C ASN A 634 -9.85 -6.04 12.49
N GLN A 635 -10.51 -6.82 13.34
CA GLN A 635 -11.42 -6.31 14.37
C GLN A 635 -10.72 -5.34 15.31
N LEU A 636 -9.59 -5.74 15.90
CA LEU A 636 -8.85 -4.91 16.85
C LEU A 636 -8.22 -3.67 16.20
N SER A 637 -7.70 -3.82 14.98
CA SER A 637 -7.15 -2.70 14.21
C SER A 637 -8.25 -1.71 13.82
N GLY A 638 -9.36 -2.20 13.30
CA GLY A 638 -10.50 -1.39 12.92
C GLY A 638 -11.12 -0.62 14.09
N LEU A 639 -11.23 -1.26 15.25
CA LEU A 639 -11.70 -0.58 16.48
C LEU A 639 -10.78 0.57 16.88
N ARG A 640 -9.44 0.39 16.82
CA ARG A 640 -8.51 1.48 17.11
C ARG A 640 -8.69 2.66 16.17
N LEU A 641 -8.91 2.40 14.88
CA LEU A 641 -9.14 3.45 13.88
C LEU A 641 -10.44 4.21 14.16
N LEU A 642 -11.54 3.50 14.47
CA LEU A 642 -12.82 4.11 14.80
C LEU A 642 -12.76 4.95 16.09
N LEU A 643 -12.17 4.39 17.14
CA LEU A 643 -12.05 5.07 18.44
C LEU A 643 -11.15 6.31 18.35
N ALA A 644 -10.05 6.25 17.58
CA ALA A 644 -9.21 7.40 17.30
C ALA A 644 -9.95 8.56 16.60
N ARG A 645 -11.02 8.25 15.88
CA ARG A 645 -11.91 9.21 15.21
C ARG A 645 -13.13 9.62 16.06
N GLY A 646 -13.19 9.18 17.32
CA GLY A 646 -14.27 9.51 18.24
C GLY A 646 -15.60 8.78 17.97
N ILE A 647 -15.58 7.70 17.21
CA ILE A 647 -16.74 6.81 17.01
C ILE A 647 -17.00 6.02 18.30
N ILE A 648 -18.27 5.92 18.68
CA ILE A 648 -18.69 5.18 19.86
C ILE A 648 -18.87 3.72 19.48
N CYS A 649 -18.01 2.85 20.02
CA CYS A 649 -18.01 1.43 19.70
C CYS A 649 -18.71 0.58 20.77
N LYS A 650 -19.60 -0.29 20.32
CA LYS A 650 -20.26 -1.35 21.10
C LYS A 650 -19.77 -2.70 20.62
N ILE A 651 -19.57 -3.63 21.54
CA ILE A 651 -19.14 -4.99 21.19
C ILE A 651 -20.26 -5.98 21.48
N ASN A 652 -20.73 -6.68 20.44
CA ASN A 652 -21.62 -7.81 20.58
C ASN A 652 -20.81 -9.10 20.81
N ILE A 653 -21.25 -9.92 21.77
CA ILE A 653 -20.63 -11.21 22.10
C ILE A 653 -21.74 -12.25 22.18
N VAL A 654 -21.72 -13.23 21.27
CA VAL A 654 -22.66 -14.38 21.33
C VAL A 654 -22.08 -15.43 22.26
N THR A 655 -22.80 -15.82 23.29
CA THR A 655 -22.36 -16.79 24.29
C THR A 655 -22.59 -18.21 23.80
N LEU A 656 -21.51 -18.92 23.49
CA LEU A 656 -21.51 -20.31 23.00
C LEU A 656 -21.01 -21.22 24.15
N LYS A 657 -21.94 -21.94 24.76
CA LYS A 657 -21.67 -22.74 25.94
C LYS A 657 -20.69 -23.87 25.65
N GLY A 658 -19.62 -23.96 26.43
CA GLY A 658 -18.52 -24.92 26.23
C GLY A 658 -17.52 -24.54 25.13
N VAL A 659 -17.72 -23.39 24.44
CA VAL A 659 -16.79 -22.88 23.42
C VAL A 659 -16.14 -21.58 23.88
N ASN A 660 -16.91 -20.50 24.13
CA ASN A 660 -16.36 -19.21 24.51
C ASN A 660 -16.94 -18.65 25.83
N ASP A 661 -17.86 -19.30 26.49
CA ASP A 661 -18.52 -18.82 27.72
C ASP A 661 -17.52 -18.54 28.86
N HIS A 662 -16.48 -19.36 28.98
CA HIS A 662 -15.38 -19.17 29.95
C HIS A 662 -14.41 -18.03 29.54
N HIS A 663 -14.34 -17.68 28.27
CA HIS A 663 -13.42 -16.70 27.68
C HIS A 663 -14.02 -15.27 27.57
N ILE A 664 -15.31 -15.09 27.82
CA ILE A 664 -16.00 -13.79 27.71
C ILE A 664 -15.33 -12.70 28.57
N PRO A 665 -14.89 -12.94 29.83
CA PRO A 665 -14.20 -11.92 30.61
C PRO A 665 -12.92 -11.39 29.95
N ASP A 666 -12.17 -12.24 29.23
CA ASP A 666 -10.95 -11.85 28.50
C ASP A 666 -11.31 -10.95 27.30
N ILE A 667 -12.40 -11.27 26.60
CA ILE A 667 -12.92 -10.42 25.51
C ILE A 667 -13.28 -9.03 26.08
N VAL A 668 -14.05 -9.00 27.17
CA VAL A 668 -14.48 -7.74 27.80
C VAL A 668 -13.30 -6.91 28.28
N LYS A 669 -12.30 -7.54 28.90
CA LYS A 669 -11.06 -6.88 29.31
C LYS A 669 -10.34 -6.28 28.11
N LYS A 670 -10.18 -7.06 27.02
CA LYS A 670 -9.46 -6.62 25.81
C LYS A 670 -10.12 -5.43 25.15
N VAL A 671 -11.43 -5.42 25.00
CA VAL A 671 -12.16 -4.32 24.36
C VAL A 671 -12.28 -3.08 25.26
N ASN A 672 -12.27 -3.26 26.60
CA ASN A 672 -12.17 -2.17 27.54
C ASN A 672 -10.80 -1.47 27.46
N GLU A 673 -9.70 -2.23 27.35
CA GLU A 673 -8.35 -1.69 27.13
C GLU A 673 -8.25 -0.85 25.85
N LEU A 674 -9.06 -1.16 24.84
CA LEU A 674 -9.13 -0.39 23.60
C LEU A 674 -9.95 0.90 23.72
N GLY A 675 -10.79 1.04 24.76
CA GLY A 675 -11.66 2.20 24.95
C GLY A 675 -13.07 2.06 24.37
N CYS A 676 -13.55 0.84 24.10
CA CYS A 676 -14.93 0.63 23.68
C CYS A 676 -15.91 1.05 24.79
N TYR A 677 -17.12 1.48 24.42
CA TYR A 677 -18.07 2.10 25.35
C TYR A 677 -18.88 1.09 26.17
N ILE A 678 -19.36 0.01 25.52
CA ILE A 678 -20.30 -0.94 26.14
C ILE A 678 -20.18 -2.33 25.47
N THR A 679 -20.36 -3.39 26.25
CA THR A 679 -20.50 -4.74 25.70
C THR A 679 -21.94 -5.24 25.82
N ASN A 680 -22.37 -6.02 24.83
CA ASN A 680 -23.65 -6.68 24.76
C ASN A 680 -23.44 -8.20 24.67
N ILE A 681 -23.46 -8.85 25.80
CA ILE A 681 -23.36 -10.32 25.90
C ILE A 681 -24.74 -10.90 25.63
N MET A 682 -24.86 -11.69 24.54
CA MET A 682 -26.14 -12.21 24.03
C MET A 682 -26.23 -13.72 24.19
N PRO A 683 -27.44 -14.25 24.44
CA PRO A 683 -27.64 -15.69 24.37
C PRO A 683 -27.51 -16.19 22.93
N PHE A 684 -26.96 -17.38 22.81
CA PHE A 684 -26.97 -18.11 21.55
C PHE A 684 -28.40 -18.56 21.21
N ILE A 685 -28.84 -18.32 19.98
CA ILE A 685 -30.09 -18.81 19.44
C ILE A 685 -29.75 -19.94 18.47
N GLN A 686 -30.30 -21.12 18.75
CA GLN A 686 -30.12 -22.29 17.89
C GLN A 686 -30.74 -22.05 16.51
N VAL A 687 -29.99 -22.38 15.49
CA VAL A 687 -30.44 -22.28 14.08
C VAL A 687 -30.32 -23.65 13.44
N GLU A 688 -31.43 -24.19 13.00
CA GLU A 688 -31.51 -25.49 12.33
C GLU A 688 -30.63 -25.51 11.08
N GLY A 689 -29.85 -26.59 10.91
CA GLY A 689 -28.87 -26.76 9.83
C GLY A 689 -27.53 -26.04 10.06
N SER A 690 -27.34 -25.35 11.18
CA SER A 690 -26.01 -24.80 11.54
C SER A 690 -25.12 -25.88 12.14
N ALA A 691 -23.81 -25.73 12.05
CA ALA A 691 -22.87 -26.67 12.68
C ALA A 691 -23.01 -26.72 14.21
N PHE A 692 -23.56 -25.69 14.81
CA PHE A 692 -23.81 -25.55 16.24
C PHE A 692 -25.28 -25.74 16.66
N GLU A 693 -26.12 -26.29 15.79
CA GLU A 693 -27.54 -26.50 16.10
C GLU A 693 -27.76 -27.34 17.38
N HIS A 694 -26.84 -28.23 17.72
CA HIS A 694 -26.92 -29.09 18.90
C HIS A 694 -26.28 -28.52 20.16
N LEU A 695 -25.65 -27.31 20.08
CA LEU A 695 -25.09 -26.67 21.27
C LEU A 695 -26.23 -26.24 22.21
N PRO A 696 -26.09 -26.47 23.54
CA PRO A 696 -27.10 -26.05 24.48
C PRO A 696 -27.26 -24.54 24.50
N GLY A 697 -28.50 -24.07 24.45
CA GLY A 697 -28.84 -22.66 24.60
C GLY A 697 -28.43 -22.13 25.97
N THR A 698 -28.19 -20.82 26.06
CA THR A 698 -27.82 -20.15 27.31
C THR A 698 -29.04 -19.45 27.92
N SER A 699 -29.37 -19.75 29.17
CA SER A 699 -30.50 -19.12 29.84
C SER A 699 -30.21 -17.66 30.18
N ASN A 700 -31.26 -16.85 30.30
CA ASN A 700 -31.16 -15.43 30.73
C ASN A 700 -30.45 -15.31 32.09
N LYS A 701 -30.65 -16.28 33.00
CA LYS A 701 -29.98 -16.30 34.31
C LYS A 701 -28.46 -16.48 34.16
N GLU A 702 -28.01 -17.36 33.28
CA GLU A 702 -26.59 -17.57 33.01
C GLU A 702 -25.97 -16.32 32.34
N ILE A 703 -26.64 -15.76 31.33
CA ILE A 703 -26.22 -14.51 30.69
C ILE A 703 -26.07 -13.38 31.69
N ASN A 704 -27.06 -13.16 32.55
CA ASN A 704 -27.02 -12.11 33.56
C ASN A 704 -25.91 -12.34 34.59
N LYS A 705 -25.58 -13.60 34.92
CA LYS A 705 -24.44 -13.94 35.78
C LYS A 705 -23.12 -13.55 35.09
N ILE A 706 -22.96 -13.84 33.82
CA ILE A 706 -21.75 -13.48 33.04
C ILE A 706 -21.64 -11.95 32.96
N ARG A 707 -22.75 -11.25 32.65
CA ARG A 707 -22.79 -9.77 32.61
C ARG A 707 -22.41 -9.15 33.97
N SER A 708 -22.94 -9.73 35.07
CA SER A 708 -22.61 -9.27 36.43
C SER A 708 -21.13 -9.44 36.74
N ASN A 709 -20.53 -10.55 36.35
CA ASN A 709 -19.09 -10.79 36.54
C ASN A 709 -18.22 -9.82 35.71
N CYS A 710 -18.72 -9.38 34.55
CA CYS A 710 -18.01 -8.46 33.66
C CYS A 710 -18.31 -6.98 33.97
N SER A 711 -19.34 -6.68 34.77
CA SER A 711 -19.76 -5.30 35.05
C SER A 711 -18.71 -4.46 35.80
N GLY A 712 -17.84 -5.10 36.58
CA GLY A 712 -16.70 -4.46 37.22
C GLY A 712 -15.54 -4.10 36.29
N ILE A 713 -15.52 -4.68 35.08
CA ILE A 713 -14.50 -4.40 34.03
C ILE A 713 -15.00 -3.31 33.10
N MET A 714 -16.25 -3.44 32.62
CA MET A 714 -16.80 -2.58 31.59
C MET A 714 -18.33 -2.55 31.66
N ARG A 715 -18.94 -1.43 31.18
CA ARG A 715 -20.39 -1.27 31.07
C ARG A 715 -21.03 -2.40 30.29
N GLN A 716 -22.16 -2.96 30.80
CA GLN A 716 -22.90 -4.06 30.20
C GLN A 716 -24.28 -3.61 29.71
N MET A 717 -24.71 -4.09 28.54
CA MET A 717 -26.06 -3.84 28.00
C MET A 717 -27.02 -4.90 28.52
N TYR A 718 -28.06 -4.46 29.26
CA TYR A 718 -29.11 -5.33 29.81
C TYR A 718 -30.43 -5.24 29.04
N HIS A 719 -30.61 -4.22 28.20
CA HIS A 719 -31.87 -3.90 27.52
C HIS A 719 -31.94 -4.37 26.06
N CYS A 720 -31.00 -5.22 25.59
CA CYS A 720 -31.03 -5.74 24.24
C CYS A 720 -32.25 -6.61 23.99
N LYS A 721 -32.99 -6.29 22.92
CA LYS A 721 -34.19 -7.03 22.48
C LYS A 721 -33.91 -7.97 21.31
N GLN A 722 -32.67 -8.02 20.76
CA GLN A 722 -32.32 -8.76 19.54
C GLN A 722 -33.29 -8.44 18.40
N CYS A 723 -33.27 -7.21 17.93
CA CYS A 723 -34.18 -6.69 16.92
C CYS A 723 -34.00 -7.40 15.57
N ARG A 724 -35.04 -7.36 14.71
CA ARG A 724 -34.92 -7.81 13.30
C ARG A 724 -34.02 -6.84 12.49
N ALA A 725 -33.48 -7.33 11.37
CA ALA A 725 -32.67 -6.51 10.45
C ALA A 725 -33.49 -5.40 9.75
N ASP A 726 -34.80 -5.46 9.78
CA ASP A 726 -35.78 -4.48 9.27
C ASP A 726 -36.62 -3.82 10.38
N ALA A 727 -36.18 -3.85 11.64
CA ALA A 727 -36.95 -3.36 12.77
C ALA A 727 -37.18 -1.84 12.72
N ILE A 728 -38.41 -1.41 12.98
CA ILE A 728 -38.82 0.01 13.03
C ILE A 728 -39.64 0.24 14.33
N GLY A 729 -39.27 1.27 15.11
CA GLY A 729 -40.00 1.65 16.33
C GLY A 729 -39.10 1.87 17.53
N THR A 730 -39.70 1.95 18.71
CA THR A 730 -38.98 2.05 19.99
C THR A 730 -38.47 0.66 20.44
N LEU A 731 -37.71 0.60 21.54
CA LEU A 731 -37.29 -0.72 22.10
C LEU A 731 -38.49 -1.51 22.66
N ASP A 732 -39.57 -0.84 23.06
CA ASP A 732 -40.73 -1.47 23.68
C ASP A 732 -41.82 -1.81 22.65
N GLU A 733 -41.83 -1.13 21.50
CA GLU A 733 -42.84 -1.30 20.46
C GLU A 733 -42.23 -1.43 19.09
N ASP A 734 -42.36 -2.61 18.46
CA ASP A 734 -41.91 -2.87 17.09
C ASP A 734 -43.07 -2.63 16.10
N LYS A 735 -42.94 -1.62 15.26
CA LYS A 735 -43.91 -1.19 14.25
C LYS A 735 -43.51 -1.64 12.82
N SER A 736 -42.57 -2.50 12.65
CA SER A 736 -42.08 -2.93 11.31
C SER A 736 -43.21 -3.44 10.43
N ILE A 737 -44.21 -4.14 10.99
CA ILE A 737 -45.39 -4.67 10.28
C ILE A 737 -46.23 -3.54 9.67
N GLU A 738 -46.35 -2.40 10.31
CA GLU A 738 -47.13 -1.26 9.81
C GLU A 738 -46.55 -0.66 8.54
N PHE A 739 -45.25 -0.93 8.30
CA PHE A 739 -44.47 -0.42 7.17
C PHE A 739 -44.08 -1.53 6.13
N GLU A 740 -44.64 -2.74 6.26
CA GLU A 740 -44.40 -3.84 5.31
C GLU A 740 -45.17 -3.67 3.99
N GLY A 741 -46.26 -2.95 3.94
CA GLY A 741 -47.13 -2.77 2.77
C GLY A 741 -47.20 -1.34 2.23
N CYS A 742 -46.23 -0.49 2.50
CA CYS A 742 -46.29 0.90 2.06
C CYS A 742 -46.22 1.07 0.56
N LYS A 743 -47.37 1.37 -0.04
CA LYS A 743 -47.54 1.83 -1.42
C LYS A 743 -46.91 3.24 -1.57
N GLY A 744 -45.60 3.29 -1.75
CA GLY A 744 -44.86 4.49 -2.10
C GLY A 744 -43.95 4.29 -3.31
N CYS A 745 -43.77 3.06 -3.74
CA CYS A 745 -43.24 2.78 -5.09
C CYS A 745 -44.42 2.91 -6.07
N VAL A 746 -44.37 3.94 -6.87
CA VAL A 746 -45.28 4.13 -7.98
C VAL A 746 -45.21 2.89 -8.89
N THR A 747 -46.15 1.98 -8.68
CA THR A 747 -46.43 0.98 -9.69
C THR A 747 -47.14 1.67 -10.83
N LYS A 748 -46.43 2.04 -11.88
CA LYS A 748 -47.05 2.04 -13.20
C LYS A 748 -47.67 0.67 -13.34
N LYS A 749 -49.01 0.65 -13.61
CA LYS A 749 -49.67 -0.55 -14.05
C LYS A 749 -48.94 -1.11 -15.26
N GLU A 750 -48.08 -2.06 -15.07
CA GLU A 750 -47.46 -2.83 -16.12
C GLU A 750 -48.24 -4.13 -16.33
N LYS A 751 -48.40 -4.44 -17.60
CA LYS A 751 -48.90 -5.71 -18.12
C LYS A 751 -48.25 -6.88 -17.39
N ASP A 752 -48.97 -7.98 -17.29
CA ASP A 752 -48.53 -9.31 -16.88
C ASP A 752 -47.32 -9.79 -17.72
N ILE A 753 -46.12 -9.29 -17.39
CA ILE A 753 -44.88 -9.70 -18.07
C ILE A 753 -44.09 -10.58 -17.10
N SER A 754 -43.89 -11.83 -17.51
CA SER A 754 -42.98 -12.74 -16.81
C SER A 754 -41.67 -12.91 -17.59
N TYR A 755 -40.55 -13.08 -16.89
CA TYR A 755 -39.23 -13.34 -17.50
C TYR A 755 -38.72 -14.69 -17.03
N ARG A 756 -38.23 -15.52 -17.97
CA ARG A 756 -37.61 -16.80 -17.67
C ARG A 756 -36.11 -16.74 -17.82
N PHE A 757 -35.42 -17.38 -16.88
CA PHE A 757 -33.98 -17.45 -16.82
C PHE A 757 -33.48 -18.88 -16.70
N ALA A 758 -32.42 -19.19 -17.47
CA ALA A 758 -31.71 -20.46 -17.36
C ALA A 758 -30.40 -20.24 -16.51
N ILE A 759 -30.33 -20.91 -15.39
CA ILE A 759 -29.24 -20.72 -14.42
C ILE A 759 -28.28 -21.90 -14.43
N ALA A 760 -26.98 -21.65 -14.62
CA ALA A 760 -25.93 -22.63 -14.49
C ALA A 760 -25.53 -22.79 -13.01
N SER A 761 -25.97 -23.85 -12.39
CA SER A 761 -25.70 -24.16 -10.99
C SER A 761 -25.35 -25.62 -10.80
N LYS A 762 -24.46 -25.89 -9.86
CA LYS A 762 -24.12 -27.23 -9.38
C LYS A 762 -24.84 -27.55 -8.07
N SER A 763 -25.00 -26.54 -7.23
CA SER A 763 -25.62 -26.65 -5.91
C SER A 763 -27.15 -26.58 -5.95
N GLY A 764 -27.75 -25.99 -7.02
CA GLY A 764 -29.20 -25.68 -7.09
C GLY A 764 -29.59 -24.48 -6.19
N MET A 765 -28.63 -23.81 -5.54
CA MET A 765 -28.85 -22.67 -4.64
C MET A 765 -28.04 -21.44 -5.03
N LEU A 766 -26.88 -21.63 -5.65
CA LEU A 766 -25.98 -20.59 -6.06
C LEU A 766 -25.70 -20.64 -7.56
N VAL A 767 -25.41 -19.51 -8.17
CA VAL A 767 -24.85 -19.42 -9.53
C VAL A 767 -23.35 -19.74 -9.42
N ASP A 768 -23.00 -21.01 -9.35
CA ASP A 768 -21.66 -21.50 -9.01
C ASP A 768 -21.02 -22.31 -10.16
N GLN A 769 -21.62 -22.33 -11.36
CA GLN A 769 -21.11 -23.11 -12.46
C GLN A 769 -20.85 -22.28 -13.73
N HIS A 770 -19.73 -22.62 -14.41
CA HIS A 770 -19.42 -22.08 -15.72
C HIS A 770 -20.37 -22.62 -16.78
N PHE A 771 -20.87 -21.78 -17.68
CA PHE A 771 -21.82 -22.17 -18.74
C PHE A 771 -21.38 -23.39 -19.54
N GLY A 772 -20.09 -23.45 -19.92
CA GLY A 772 -19.55 -24.55 -20.72
C GLY A 772 -19.40 -25.90 -19.98
N HIS A 773 -19.45 -25.87 -18.65
CA HIS A 773 -19.29 -27.06 -17.80
C HIS A 773 -20.58 -27.53 -17.18
N THR A 774 -21.68 -26.81 -17.38
CA THR A 774 -22.97 -27.21 -16.83
C THR A 774 -23.53 -28.41 -17.61
N SER A 775 -24.13 -29.37 -16.89
CA SER A 775 -24.88 -30.50 -17.43
C SER A 775 -26.39 -30.31 -17.29
N GLU A 776 -26.78 -29.24 -16.60
CA GLU A 776 -28.18 -28.96 -16.33
C GLU A 776 -28.37 -27.46 -16.05
N PHE A 777 -29.52 -26.94 -16.49
CA PHE A 777 -29.97 -25.60 -16.14
C PHE A 777 -31.16 -25.67 -15.20
N TYR A 778 -31.13 -24.80 -14.17
CA TYR A 778 -32.30 -24.53 -13.33
C TYR A 778 -33.08 -23.41 -13.97
N ILE A 779 -34.33 -23.61 -14.32
CA ILE A 779 -35.20 -22.61 -14.91
C ILE A 779 -35.99 -21.93 -13.83
N TYR A 780 -35.83 -20.61 -13.75
CA TYR A 780 -36.57 -19.73 -12.85
C TYR A 780 -37.43 -18.75 -13.62
N GLU A 781 -38.62 -18.52 -13.14
CA GLU A 781 -39.52 -17.49 -13.67
C GLU A 781 -39.55 -16.31 -12.67
N TYR A 782 -39.33 -15.12 -13.20
CA TYR A 782 -39.51 -13.88 -12.46
C TYR A 782 -40.86 -13.28 -12.83
N LYS A 783 -41.76 -13.22 -11.86
CA LYS A 783 -43.10 -12.66 -12.00
C LYS A 783 -43.48 -11.96 -10.68
N ASP A 784 -44.16 -10.82 -10.78
CA ASP A 784 -44.68 -10.08 -9.62
C ASP A 784 -43.62 -9.78 -8.54
N GLY A 785 -42.35 -9.44 -8.98
CA GLY A 785 -41.30 -9.11 -8.08
C GLY A 785 -40.58 -10.28 -7.39
N ARG A 786 -40.86 -11.54 -7.83
CA ARG A 786 -40.30 -12.75 -7.21
C ARG A 786 -39.75 -13.72 -8.25
N ALA A 787 -38.62 -14.33 -7.90
CA ALA A 787 -38.05 -15.43 -8.65
C ALA A 787 -38.59 -16.76 -8.11
N ALA A 788 -39.20 -17.56 -8.96
CA ALA A 788 -39.75 -18.89 -8.61
C ALA A 788 -39.12 -19.99 -9.46
N TYR A 789 -38.63 -21.02 -8.80
CA TYR A 789 -38.15 -22.23 -9.50
C TYR A 789 -39.29 -22.88 -10.27
N GLN A 790 -39.03 -23.22 -11.54
CA GLN A 790 -40.01 -23.89 -12.42
C GLN A 790 -39.62 -25.35 -12.67
N GLU A 791 -38.44 -25.54 -13.25
CA GLU A 791 -38.03 -26.88 -13.70
C GLU A 791 -36.51 -26.97 -13.86
N LYS A 792 -36.01 -28.18 -14.07
CA LYS A 792 -34.60 -28.45 -14.35
C LYS A 792 -34.49 -29.12 -15.74
N ARG A 793 -33.61 -28.57 -16.58
CA ARG A 793 -33.37 -29.07 -17.94
C ARG A 793 -31.98 -29.65 -18.05
N THR A 794 -31.88 -30.91 -18.43
CA THR A 794 -30.58 -31.58 -18.61
C THR A 794 -30.03 -31.31 -20.00
N ILE A 795 -28.75 -31.04 -20.09
CA ILE A 795 -28.04 -30.77 -21.35
C ILE A 795 -26.73 -31.55 -21.43
N SER A 796 -26.20 -31.74 -22.63
CA SER A 796 -24.82 -32.23 -22.81
C SER A 796 -23.81 -31.10 -22.60
N LYS A 797 -22.77 -31.36 -21.83
CA LYS A 797 -21.72 -30.37 -21.55
C LYS A 797 -21.10 -29.82 -22.84
N TYR A 798 -20.97 -28.50 -22.93
CA TYR A 798 -20.35 -27.84 -24.08
C TYR A 798 -18.86 -28.10 -24.15
N CYS A 799 -18.17 -28.16 -23.01
CA CYS A 799 -16.71 -28.34 -22.91
C CYS A 799 -16.40 -29.64 -22.16
N THR A 800 -15.76 -30.62 -22.82
CA THR A 800 -15.42 -31.95 -22.27
C THR A 800 -13.91 -32.19 -22.12
N GLY A 801 -13.05 -31.13 -22.28
CA GLY A 801 -11.57 -31.27 -22.21
C GLY A 801 -10.91 -31.36 -23.58
N MET A 802 -9.57 -31.40 -23.59
CA MET A 802 -8.76 -31.19 -24.80
C MET A 802 -8.77 -32.26 -25.89
N GLU A 803 -9.53 -33.38 -25.79
CA GLU A 803 -9.30 -34.52 -26.69
C GLU A 803 -10.44 -34.90 -27.63
N GLU A 804 -11.59 -34.22 -27.62
CA GLU A 804 -12.64 -34.50 -28.65
C GLU A 804 -13.28 -33.20 -29.19
N CYS A 805 -12.66 -32.62 -30.18
CA CYS A 805 -13.19 -31.51 -30.95
C CYS A 805 -13.93 -31.96 -32.21
N GLY A 806 -14.99 -32.76 -32.06
CA GLY A 806 -15.97 -33.04 -33.11
C GLY A 806 -17.30 -32.27 -32.81
N ASP A 807 -17.80 -31.52 -33.78
CA ASP A 807 -19.11 -30.81 -33.80
C ASP A 807 -19.48 -29.92 -32.62
N LYS A 808 -18.66 -28.90 -32.41
CA LYS A 808 -18.97 -27.78 -31.46
C LYS A 808 -20.23 -27.01 -31.88
N GLU A 809 -20.56 -27.00 -33.14
CA GLU A 809 -21.68 -26.24 -33.71
C GLU A 809 -23.04 -26.90 -33.42
N ASP A 810 -23.11 -28.20 -33.50
CA ASP A 810 -24.30 -28.95 -33.12
C ASP A 810 -24.56 -28.98 -31.61
N LYS A 811 -23.50 -29.07 -30.80
CA LYS A 811 -23.64 -29.07 -29.32
C LYS A 811 -24.18 -27.74 -28.79
N ILE A 812 -23.68 -26.61 -29.28
CA ILE A 812 -24.18 -25.32 -28.84
C ILE A 812 -25.60 -25.06 -29.33
N ASN A 813 -25.94 -25.50 -30.56
CA ASN A 813 -27.30 -25.34 -31.10
C ASN A 813 -28.31 -26.15 -30.28
N ARG A 814 -27.97 -27.33 -29.79
CA ARG A 814 -28.84 -28.14 -28.90
C ARG A 814 -29.04 -27.44 -27.55
N ILE A 815 -27.96 -26.88 -26.96
CA ILE A 815 -28.06 -26.11 -25.71
C ILE A 815 -28.98 -24.91 -25.92
N LEU A 816 -28.77 -24.16 -26.99
CA LEU A 816 -29.59 -22.97 -27.32
C LEU A 816 -31.08 -23.33 -27.55
N SER A 817 -31.36 -24.46 -28.19
CA SER A 817 -32.75 -24.90 -28.37
C SER A 817 -33.43 -25.34 -27.06
N THR A 818 -32.63 -25.79 -26.06
CA THR A 818 -33.15 -26.19 -24.73
C THR A 818 -33.57 -25.00 -23.88
N ILE A 819 -33.06 -23.80 -24.16
CA ILE A 819 -33.27 -22.56 -23.38
C ILE A 819 -33.84 -21.44 -24.23
N ASP A 820 -34.39 -21.75 -25.40
CA ASP A 820 -34.86 -20.76 -26.40
C ASP A 820 -36.08 -19.94 -25.91
N ASP A 821 -36.81 -20.48 -24.93
CA ASP A 821 -37.92 -19.82 -24.24
C ASP A 821 -37.48 -18.94 -23.04
N CYS A 822 -36.18 -18.87 -22.77
CA CYS A 822 -35.66 -18.06 -21.70
C CYS A 822 -35.25 -16.66 -22.17
N ASN A 823 -35.57 -15.64 -21.37
CA ASN A 823 -35.21 -14.25 -21.63
C ASN A 823 -33.72 -13.93 -21.29
N GLY A 824 -33.12 -14.80 -20.46
CA GLY A 824 -31.74 -14.65 -20.10
C GLY A 824 -31.07 -15.92 -19.56
N VAL A 825 -29.75 -15.94 -19.62
CA VAL A 825 -28.88 -16.98 -19.03
C VAL A 825 -28.01 -16.34 -17.94
N ILE A 826 -27.97 -16.99 -16.79
CA ILE A 826 -27.17 -16.57 -15.65
C ILE A 826 -26.16 -17.69 -15.33
N ALA A 827 -24.86 -17.35 -15.32
CA ALA A 827 -23.77 -18.30 -15.05
C ALA A 827 -22.64 -17.63 -14.30
N LEU A 828 -21.79 -18.41 -13.62
CA LEU A 828 -20.58 -17.88 -12.98
C LEU A 828 -19.66 -17.21 -14.00
N ARG A 829 -19.46 -17.86 -15.15
CA ARG A 829 -18.71 -17.33 -16.31
C ARG A 829 -19.26 -17.96 -17.59
N ILE A 830 -19.13 -17.23 -18.68
CA ILE A 830 -19.46 -17.67 -20.03
C ILE A 830 -18.39 -17.21 -21.01
N GLY A 831 -17.97 -18.11 -21.90
CA GLY A 831 -16.99 -17.79 -22.95
C GLY A 831 -17.58 -16.89 -24.04
N ASP A 832 -16.74 -16.16 -24.77
CA ASP A 832 -17.17 -15.15 -25.78
C ASP A 832 -17.99 -15.76 -26.92
N SER A 833 -17.63 -16.94 -27.43
CA SER A 833 -18.36 -17.58 -28.52
C SER A 833 -19.81 -17.98 -28.13
N PRO A 834 -20.07 -18.68 -27.02
CA PRO A 834 -21.42 -18.90 -26.52
C PRO A 834 -22.19 -17.61 -26.23
N ARG A 835 -21.55 -16.62 -25.65
CA ARG A 835 -22.13 -15.32 -25.30
C ARG A 835 -22.68 -14.59 -26.52
N GLN A 836 -21.87 -14.47 -27.59
CA GLN A 836 -22.32 -13.83 -28.82
C GLN A 836 -23.47 -14.53 -29.50
N ARG A 837 -23.52 -15.87 -29.42
CA ARG A 837 -24.62 -16.67 -30.00
C ARG A 837 -25.93 -16.54 -29.22
N LEU A 838 -25.87 -16.46 -27.89
CA LEU A 838 -27.04 -16.18 -27.05
C LEU A 838 -27.62 -14.79 -27.36
N ILE A 839 -26.76 -13.77 -27.39
CA ILE A 839 -27.18 -12.40 -27.70
C ILE A 839 -27.79 -12.29 -29.10
N LYS A 840 -27.26 -13.01 -30.11
CA LYS A 840 -27.83 -13.03 -31.46
C LYS A 840 -29.23 -13.65 -31.50
N ARG A 841 -29.59 -14.50 -30.54
CA ARG A 841 -30.95 -15.08 -30.39
C ARG A 841 -31.85 -14.28 -29.46
N GLY A 842 -31.42 -13.12 -29.00
CA GLY A 842 -32.22 -12.27 -28.10
C GLY A 842 -32.21 -12.71 -26.64
N ILE A 843 -31.32 -13.67 -26.27
CA ILE A 843 -31.18 -14.16 -24.91
C ILE A 843 -30.11 -13.32 -24.18
N ASN A 844 -30.48 -12.61 -23.12
CA ASN A 844 -29.57 -11.81 -22.33
C ASN A 844 -28.58 -12.69 -21.53
N VAL A 845 -27.36 -12.18 -21.33
CA VAL A 845 -26.32 -12.95 -20.66
C VAL A 845 -25.78 -12.22 -19.45
N PHE A 846 -25.93 -12.84 -18.29
CA PHE A 846 -25.47 -12.31 -17.01
C PHE A 846 -24.40 -13.22 -16.39
N ALA A 847 -23.29 -12.63 -15.98
CA ALA A 847 -22.23 -13.34 -15.25
C ALA A 847 -22.19 -12.84 -13.81
N THR A 848 -22.44 -13.74 -12.88
CA THR A 848 -22.44 -13.42 -11.43
C THR A 848 -22.16 -14.67 -10.61
N TYR A 849 -21.74 -14.46 -9.36
CA TYR A 849 -21.71 -15.48 -8.32
C TYR A 849 -22.62 -15.00 -7.21
N ASP A 850 -23.83 -15.53 -7.16
CA ASP A 850 -24.83 -15.10 -6.18
C ASP A 850 -25.85 -16.24 -5.94
N ARG A 851 -26.78 -16.04 -5.01
CA ARG A 851 -27.92 -16.90 -4.85
C ARG A 851 -28.79 -16.83 -6.11
N ILE A 852 -29.38 -17.95 -6.50
CA ILE A 852 -30.14 -18.02 -7.75
C ILE A 852 -31.27 -16.99 -7.77
N GLU A 853 -32.07 -16.90 -6.72
CA GLU A 853 -33.20 -15.98 -6.63
C GLU A 853 -32.73 -14.51 -6.78
N ALA A 854 -31.70 -14.10 -6.04
CA ALA A 854 -31.15 -12.75 -6.10
C ALA A 854 -30.55 -12.43 -7.47
N ALA A 855 -29.88 -13.40 -8.08
CA ALA A 855 -29.33 -13.27 -9.43
C ALA A 855 -30.43 -13.11 -10.51
N VAL A 856 -31.53 -13.84 -10.36
CA VAL A 856 -32.69 -13.77 -11.26
C VAL A 856 -33.38 -12.42 -11.12
N GLU A 857 -33.60 -11.96 -9.89
CA GLU A 857 -34.22 -10.64 -9.64
C GLU A 857 -33.37 -9.51 -10.21
N SER A 858 -32.06 -9.53 -9.97
CA SER A 858 -31.12 -8.55 -10.53
C SER A 858 -31.07 -8.57 -12.06
N ALA A 859 -31.16 -9.76 -12.67
CA ALA A 859 -31.16 -9.91 -14.12
C ALA A 859 -32.46 -9.43 -14.73
N ALA A 860 -33.59 -9.70 -14.08
CA ALA A 860 -34.92 -9.25 -14.53
C ALA A 860 -35.02 -7.72 -14.50
N LEU A 861 -34.54 -7.08 -13.47
CA LEU A 861 -34.49 -5.61 -13.37
C LEU A 861 -33.68 -5.00 -14.51
N LYS A 862 -32.52 -5.59 -14.87
CA LYS A 862 -31.69 -5.11 -15.98
C LYS A 862 -32.28 -5.35 -17.37
N ILE A 863 -33.30 -6.18 -17.50
CA ILE A 863 -34.04 -6.37 -18.74
C ILE A 863 -35.18 -5.36 -18.82
N MET A 864 -35.72 -4.94 -17.68
CA MET A 864 -36.81 -3.95 -17.58
C MET A 864 -36.38 -2.51 -17.82
N ASP A 865 -35.09 -2.20 -17.48
CA ASP A 865 -34.42 -0.93 -17.81
C ASP A 865 -34.04 -0.89 -19.29
#